data_26870e72ec6f865741f6ba3c961c8c8f
#
_entry.id   26870e72ec6f865741f6ba3c961c8c8f
#
_cell.length_a   1.000
_cell.length_b   1.000
_cell.length_c   1.000
_cell.angle_alpha   90.00
_cell.angle_beta   90.00
_cell.angle_gamma   90.00
#
_symmetry.space_group_name_H-M   'P 1'
#
loop_
_entity.id
_entity.type
_entity.pdbx_description
1 polymer ?
#
loop_
_entity_poly.entity_id
_entity_poly.type
_entity_poly.pdbx_seq_one_letter_code
_entity_poly.pdbx_strand_id
1 'polypeptide(L)'
;MIKTIAGLFGKLVGSKAARDVEEIRPLLNQINAIYPQLASLSNDELRAKTTEFRNRINEKIKADRAEIASLNAQIEADIEMDFGQKEQIFDSIDKVKKRIVISIEEVLLELLPDAFAVIRETARRLKENTSLEVTATDFDRDLSVRKAHVTIQGDKAIWQNNWDAAGNMITWDMVHYDVQLIGGIMLHKGKIAEMATGEGKTLVATLPVYLNALAGEGVHIVTVNDYLARRDSEWMGPLYEFHGLRVDCIDRHQPNSTERHTAYAADITFGTNNEFGFDYLRDNMSRSPEDLVQRGHNYAIVDEVDSVLIDDARTPLIISGPTPQGENQEFFALKPRVEKLVNAQRSYINSALADARKLFGQDEKAAGLAVFRAHRGLPKNKPTIKFLSEPGVRALMQKTENFYMQDQSKDMHKVDAELFFVIDEKNNSIELSEKGIDLITGVSEDPQFFVLPDVGSEVAVIEKASGSAEEKVEKKDSLLRDFAIKSERIHTINQLLKAYTLFEMDVEYVVMEGKVKIVDEQTGRILDGRRYSDGLHQAIEAKENVKIEAATQTYATVTLQNYFRMYNKLAGMTGTAETEAGEFWDIYKLDVAVIPTNRNISRKDEQDLVYKTKREKYNAVIDKIAEETQKGRPVLVGTTSVEISELLSRMLKLKGIRHNVLNAKLHQREAEIVQEAGQTGIVTIATNMAGRGTDIKLGAGVKEAGGLAIIGTERHESRRVDRQLRGRAGRQGDPGSSQFFVSLEDDLMRLFGSERIARIMDRLGMKEGEVIQSGMITKSIERAQKKVEENNFGIRKRLLEYDDQMNHQREVIYRRRRNALYGDRLAVDI
;
A
#
# COMPACT_ATOMS: atom_id res chain seq x y z
N MET A 1 -2.32 28.22 27.99
CA MET A 1 -3.74 28.53 28.23
C MET A 1 -4.66 27.89 27.18
N ILE A 2 -4.45 28.06 25.87
CA ILE A 2 -5.31 27.44 24.80
C ILE A 2 -5.32 25.90 24.87
N LYS A 3 -4.19 25.24 25.11
CA LYS A 3 -4.12 23.74 25.22
C LYS A 3 -4.80 23.22 26.51
N THR A 4 -4.86 23.99 27.55
CA THR A 4 -5.51 23.60 28.81
C THR A 4 -7.02 23.75 28.72
N ILE A 5 -7.52 24.75 28.00
CA ILE A 5 -8.93 24.96 27.73
C ILE A 5 -9.45 23.88 26.76
N ALA A 6 -8.69 23.55 25.69
CA ALA A 6 -9.02 22.44 24.79
C ALA A 6 -9.05 21.08 25.51
N GLY A 7 -8.18 20.86 26.50
CA GLY A 7 -8.19 19.65 27.32
C GLY A 7 -9.37 19.55 28.29
N LEU A 8 -9.88 20.69 28.79
CA LEU A 8 -11.09 20.74 29.62
C LEU A 8 -12.38 20.57 28.80
N PHE A 9 -12.46 21.18 27.61
CA PHE A 9 -13.57 20.98 26.69
C PHE A 9 -13.62 19.53 26.18
N GLY A 10 -12.46 18.90 25.89
CA GLY A 10 -12.41 17.49 25.50
C GLY A 10 -12.89 16.51 26.56
N LYS A 11 -12.78 16.84 27.86
CA LYS A 11 -13.35 16.06 28.96
C LYS A 11 -14.86 16.27 29.14
N LEU A 12 -15.40 17.38 28.69
CA LEU A 12 -16.84 17.69 28.77
C LEU A 12 -17.65 17.19 27.58
N VAL A 13 -17.00 17.05 26.38
CA VAL A 13 -17.67 16.71 25.08
C VAL A 13 -17.42 15.26 24.67
N GLY A 14 -16.59 14.49 25.38
CA GLY A 14 -16.18 13.15 25.01
C GLY A 14 -15.17 13.14 23.85
N SER A 15 -14.46 12.02 23.64
CA SER A 15 -13.60 11.82 22.46
C SER A 15 -14.46 11.70 21.19
N LYS A 16 -13.86 11.95 19.99
CA LYS A 16 -14.53 11.72 18.70
C LYS A 16 -15.10 10.30 18.64
N ALA A 17 -14.30 9.30 19.02
CA ALA A 17 -14.72 7.89 19.04
C ALA A 17 -15.96 7.65 19.92
N ALA A 18 -16.04 8.29 21.08
CA ALA A 18 -17.22 8.18 21.95
C ALA A 18 -18.48 8.80 21.33
N ARG A 19 -18.33 9.93 20.63
CA ARG A 19 -19.45 10.58 19.92
C ARG A 19 -19.93 9.76 18.73
N ASP A 20 -19.00 9.23 17.94
CA ASP A 20 -19.31 8.37 16.78
C ASP A 20 -20.09 7.11 17.21
N VAL A 21 -19.71 6.49 18.34
CA VAL A 21 -20.42 5.34 18.92
C VAL A 21 -21.81 5.74 19.44
N GLU A 22 -21.92 6.91 20.10
CA GLU A 22 -23.20 7.37 20.63
C GLU A 22 -24.21 7.69 19.52
N GLU A 23 -23.76 8.27 18.40
CA GLU A 23 -24.60 8.56 17.23
C GLU A 23 -25.30 7.29 16.68
N ILE A 24 -24.63 6.15 16.67
CA ILE A 24 -25.18 4.90 16.12
C ILE A 24 -25.81 3.98 17.14
N ARG A 25 -25.75 4.34 18.43
CA ARG A 25 -26.35 3.56 19.54
C ARG A 25 -27.83 3.20 19.30
N PRO A 26 -28.68 4.07 18.74
CA PRO A 26 -30.06 3.70 18.41
C PRO A 26 -30.18 2.51 17.45
N LEU A 27 -29.34 2.49 16.38
CA LEU A 27 -29.30 1.37 15.43
C LEU A 27 -28.84 0.08 16.11
N LEU A 28 -27.79 0.15 16.94
CA LEU A 28 -27.31 -1.01 17.70
C LEU A 28 -28.40 -1.59 18.60
N ASN A 29 -29.15 -0.72 19.28
CA ASN A 29 -30.26 -1.14 20.15
C ASN A 29 -31.39 -1.79 19.36
N GLN A 30 -31.71 -1.29 18.16
CA GLN A 30 -32.70 -1.91 17.28
C GLN A 30 -32.24 -3.30 16.81
N ILE A 31 -30.97 -3.46 16.40
CA ILE A 31 -30.42 -4.78 16.03
C ILE A 31 -30.56 -5.76 17.17
N ASN A 32 -30.17 -5.35 18.39
CA ASN A 32 -30.25 -6.20 19.57
C ASN A 32 -31.68 -6.50 20.04
N ALA A 33 -32.66 -5.67 19.70
CA ALA A 33 -34.07 -5.91 19.95
C ALA A 33 -34.71 -6.89 18.94
N ILE A 34 -34.27 -6.85 17.68
CA ILE A 34 -34.77 -7.73 16.61
C ILE A 34 -34.16 -9.14 16.71
N TYR A 35 -32.85 -9.21 16.98
CA TYR A 35 -32.06 -10.44 16.96
C TYR A 35 -32.69 -11.62 17.73
N PRO A 36 -33.17 -11.49 18.99
CA PRO A 36 -33.80 -12.59 19.71
C PRO A 36 -35.08 -13.12 19.07
N GLN A 37 -35.81 -12.28 18.32
CA GLN A 37 -37.06 -12.65 17.66
C GLN A 37 -36.83 -13.63 16.51
N LEU A 38 -35.64 -13.54 15.86
CA LEU A 38 -35.29 -14.42 14.74
C LEU A 38 -35.01 -15.87 15.17
N ALA A 39 -34.75 -16.10 16.44
CA ALA A 39 -34.46 -17.44 16.97
C ALA A 39 -35.63 -18.41 16.77
N SER A 40 -36.89 -17.93 16.72
CA SER A 40 -38.10 -18.73 16.52
C SER A 40 -38.38 -19.10 15.05
N LEU A 41 -37.72 -18.45 14.10
CA LEU A 41 -37.92 -18.71 12.68
C LEU A 41 -37.25 -20.03 12.26
N SER A 42 -37.86 -20.75 11.35
CA SER A 42 -37.23 -21.87 10.65
C SER A 42 -36.07 -21.36 9.78
N ASN A 43 -35.21 -22.26 9.29
CA ASN A 43 -34.13 -21.89 8.38
C ASN A 43 -34.64 -21.30 7.05
N ASP A 44 -35.74 -21.85 6.54
CA ASP A 44 -36.40 -21.36 5.31
C ASP A 44 -36.99 -19.94 5.51
N GLU A 45 -37.65 -19.70 6.65
CA GLU A 45 -38.15 -18.36 6.97
C GLU A 45 -37.06 -17.35 7.14
N LEU A 46 -35.91 -17.73 7.74
CA LEU A 46 -34.74 -16.87 7.86
C LEU A 46 -34.17 -16.51 6.49
N ARG A 47 -34.04 -17.46 5.57
CA ARG A 47 -33.63 -17.23 4.16
C ARG A 47 -34.61 -16.34 3.41
N ALA A 48 -35.92 -16.52 3.63
CA ALA A 48 -36.97 -15.74 2.99
C ALA A 48 -36.90 -14.25 3.30
N LYS A 49 -36.27 -13.84 4.43
CA LYS A 49 -36.01 -12.43 4.75
C LYS A 49 -35.20 -11.71 3.66
N THR A 50 -34.25 -12.41 3.04
CA THR A 50 -33.47 -11.86 1.93
C THR A 50 -34.37 -11.47 0.73
N THR A 51 -35.33 -12.32 0.39
CA THR A 51 -36.30 -12.03 -0.67
C THR A 51 -37.23 -10.89 -0.28
N GLU A 52 -37.69 -10.85 0.97
CA GLU A 52 -38.46 -9.72 1.52
C GLU A 52 -37.73 -8.40 1.37
N PHE A 53 -36.48 -8.34 1.77
CA PHE A 53 -35.65 -7.13 1.70
C PHE A 53 -35.43 -6.68 0.25
N ARG A 54 -35.11 -7.61 -0.67
CA ARG A 54 -34.98 -7.32 -2.11
C ARG A 54 -36.27 -6.77 -2.69
N ASN A 55 -37.42 -7.31 -2.30
CA ASN A 55 -38.70 -6.82 -2.75
C ASN A 55 -38.99 -5.40 -2.28
N ARG A 56 -38.67 -5.05 -1.03
CA ARG A 56 -38.79 -3.69 -0.50
C ARG A 56 -37.93 -2.68 -1.28
N ILE A 57 -36.69 -3.03 -1.61
CA ILE A 57 -35.82 -2.21 -2.43
C ILE A 57 -36.41 -2.03 -3.83
N ASN A 58 -36.83 -3.11 -4.50
CA ASN A 58 -37.41 -3.07 -5.84
C ASN A 58 -38.68 -2.22 -5.92
N GLU A 59 -39.60 -2.34 -4.96
CA GLU A 59 -40.81 -1.53 -4.92
C GLU A 59 -40.49 -0.02 -4.79
N LYS A 60 -39.49 0.35 -3.99
CA LYS A 60 -39.09 1.77 -3.83
C LYS A 60 -38.58 2.40 -5.12
N ILE A 61 -37.81 1.65 -5.92
CA ILE A 61 -37.19 2.15 -7.16
C ILE A 61 -37.98 1.81 -8.44
N LYS A 62 -39.12 1.15 -8.32
CA LYS A 62 -39.95 0.68 -9.45
C LYS A 62 -40.40 1.81 -10.35
N ALA A 63 -40.88 2.92 -9.77
CA ALA A 63 -41.31 4.09 -10.53
C ALA A 63 -40.17 4.72 -11.32
N ASP A 64 -39.00 4.85 -10.72
CA ASP A 64 -37.80 5.39 -11.34
C ASP A 64 -37.29 4.51 -12.48
N ARG A 65 -37.30 3.18 -12.30
CA ARG A 65 -36.98 2.23 -13.38
C ARG A 65 -37.97 2.31 -14.54
N ALA A 66 -39.25 2.46 -14.25
CA ALA A 66 -40.28 2.64 -15.28
C ALA A 66 -40.08 3.97 -16.04
N GLU A 67 -39.70 5.03 -15.37
CA GLU A 67 -39.36 6.32 -15.99
C GLU A 67 -38.15 6.17 -16.94
N ILE A 68 -37.09 5.50 -16.56
CA ILE A 68 -35.95 5.22 -17.46
C ILE A 68 -36.40 4.42 -18.68
N ALA A 69 -37.18 3.37 -18.48
CA ALA A 69 -37.72 2.54 -19.59
C ALA A 69 -38.56 3.40 -20.57
N SER A 70 -39.41 4.28 -20.06
CA SER A 70 -40.21 5.21 -20.88
C SER A 70 -39.31 6.19 -21.65
N LEU A 71 -38.27 6.74 -21.02
CA LEU A 71 -37.35 7.67 -21.69
C LEU A 71 -36.52 6.98 -22.77
N ASN A 72 -36.08 5.75 -22.54
CA ASN A 72 -35.39 4.95 -23.57
C ASN A 72 -36.34 4.62 -24.74
N ALA A 73 -37.57 4.22 -24.46
CA ALA A 73 -38.56 3.94 -25.49
C ALA A 73 -38.89 5.19 -26.37
N GLN A 74 -38.81 6.40 -25.81
CA GLN A 74 -38.96 7.64 -26.59
C GLN A 74 -37.81 7.82 -27.59
N ILE A 75 -36.55 7.50 -27.20
CA ILE A 75 -35.40 7.58 -28.09
C ILE A 75 -35.50 6.54 -29.21
N GLU A 76 -35.95 5.33 -28.89
CA GLU A 76 -36.06 4.22 -29.83
C GLU A 76 -37.22 4.45 -30.84
N ALA A 77 -38.31 5.08 -30.41
CA ALA A 77 -39.47 5.31 -31.24
C ALA A 77 -39.28 6.44 -32.29
N ASP A 78 -38.39 7.37 -32.05
CA ASP A 78 -38.08 8.49 -32.93
C ASP A 78 -36.62 8.53 -33.34
N ILE A 79 -36.29 7.81 -34.42
CA ILE A 79 -34.92 7.72 -34.96
C ILE A 79 -34.44 9.09 -35.49
N GLU A 80 -35.36 9.94 -35.99
CA GLU A 80 -35.05 11.25 -36.54
C GLU A 80 -35.06 12.38 -35.48
N MET A 81 -35.22 12.05 -34.19
CA MET A 81 -35.23 13.02 -33.09
C MET A 81 -34.01 13.92 -33.12
N ASP A 82 -34.22 15.23 -32.93
CA ASP A 82 -33.16 16.24 -32.89
C ASP A 82 -32.13 15.94 -31.78
N PHE A 83 -30.84 16.21 -32.04
CA PHE A 83 -29.74 15.97 -31.12
C PHE A 83 -29.93 16.63 -29.75
N GLY A 84 -30.41 17.89 -29.72
CA GLY A 84 -30.67 18.59 -28.48
C GLY A 84 -31.77 17.95 -27.63
N GLN A 85 -32.76 17.36 -28.25
CA GLN A 85 -33.83 16.61 -27.55
C GLN A 85 -33.29 15.27 -27.01
N LYS A 86 -32.48 14.53 -27.79
CA LYS A 86 -31.83 13.31 -27.33
C LYS A 86 -30.93 13.57 -26.13
N GLU A 87 -30.13 14.63 -26.17
CA GLU A 87 -29.27 15.02 -25.06
C GLU A 87 -30.06 15.32 -23.79
N GLN A 88 -31.15 16.08 -23.89
CA GLN A 88 -32.04 16.35 -22.74
C GLN A 88 -32.65 15.09 -22.12
N ILE A 89 -33.03 14.12 -22.97
CA ILE A 89 -33.55 12.82 -22.48
C ILE A 89 -32.46 12.04 -21.77
N PHE A 90 -31.23 11.97 -22.31
CA PHE A 90 -30.11 11.31 -21.66
C PHE A 90 -29.73 11.98 -20.33
N ASP A 91 -29.74 13.29 -20.25
CA ASP A 91 -29.55 14.02 -19.01
C ASP A 91 -30.64 13.72 -17.97
N SER A 92 -31.87 13.52 -18.43
CA SER A 92 -32.99 13.12 -17.58
C SER A 92 -32.78 11.70 -17.04
N ILE A 93 -32.36 10.77 -17.89
CA ILE A 93 -32.02 9.40 -17.50
C ILE A 93 -30.90 9.41 -16.43
N ASP A 94 -29.86 10.23 -16.62
CA ASP A 94 -28.76 10.33 -15.68
C ASP A 94 -29.19 10.91 -14.31
N LYS A 95 -30.12 11.85 -14.31
CA LYS A 95 -30.74 12.37 -13.08
C LYS A 95 -31.57 11.31 -12.35
N VAL A 96 -32.36 10.51 -13.10
CA VAL A 96 -33.14 9.42 -12.53
C VAL A 96 -32.23 8.33 -11.97
N LYS A 97 -31.13 7.96 -12.66
CA LYS A 97 -30.12 7.00 -12.13
C LYS A 97 -29.53 7.47 -10.81
N LYS A 98 -29.19 8.75 -10.68
CA LYS A 98 -28.72 9.32 -9.41
C LYS A 98 -29.78 9.26 -8.31
N ARG A 99 -31.06 9.49 -8.64
CA ARG A 99 -32.18 9.38 -7.70
C ARG A 99 -32.35 7.93 -7.20
N ILE A 100 -32.22 6.95 -8.10
CA ILE A 100 -32.23 5.53 -7.73
C ILE A 100 -31.16 5.20 -6.68
N VAL A 101 -29.92 5.67 -6.88
CA VAL A 101 -28.83 5.43 -5.90
C VAL A 101 -29.19 5.99 -4.51
N ILE A 102 -29.74 7.21 -4.46
CA ILE A 102 -30.18 7.82 -3.20
C ILE A 102 -31.34 7.03 -2.56
N SER A 103 -32.33 6.65 -3.35
CA SER A 103 -33.48 5.88 -2.88
C SER A 103 -33.07 4.50 -2.34
N ILE A 104 -32.11 3.83 -2.98
CA ILE A 104 -31.53 2.58 -2.49
C ILE A 104 -30.87 2.79 -1.13
N GLU A 105 -30.03 3.82 -0.97
CA GLU A 105 -29.37 4.10 0.32
C GLU A 105 -30.35 4.38 1.46
N GLU A 106 -31.45 5.09 1.18
CA GLU A 106 -32.50 5.30 2.18
C GLU A 106 -33.11 3.99 2.67
N VAL A 107 -33.49 3.11 1.73
CA VAL A 107 -34.06 1.80 2.09
C VAL A 107 -33.05 0.88 2.76
N LEU A 108 -31.79 0.89 2.33
CA LEU A 108 -30.75 0.09 2.98
C LEU A 108 -30.55 0.53 4.43
N LEU A 109 -30.62 1.81 4.72
CA LEU A 109 -30.52 2.32 6.10
C LEU A 109 -31.73 1.89 6.95
N GLU A 110 -32.94 1.84 6.38
CA GLU A 110 -34.12 1.32 7.04
C GLU A 110 -34.01 -0.19 7.32
N LEU A 111 -33.46 -0.97 6.36
CA LEU A 111 -33.28 -2.42 6.45
C LEU A 111 -32.12 -2.86 7.34
N LEU A 112 -31.18 -1.94 7.64
CA LEU A 112 -29.93 -2.26 8.32
C LEU A 112 -30.14 -3.05 9.62
N PRO A 113 -31.03 -2.69 10.55
CA PRO A 113 -31.19 -3.44 11.79
C PRO A 113 -31.65 -4.88 11.58
N ASP A 114 -32.61 -5.09 10.66
CA ASP A 114 -33.11 -6.41 10.31
C ASP A 114 -32.05 -7.26 9.62
N ALA A 115 -31.37 -6.70 8.62
CA ALA A 115 -30.36 -7.40 7.84
C ALA A 115 -29.15 -7.83 8.69
N PHE A 116 -28.70 -6.96 9.59
CA PHE A 116 -27.59 -7.29 10.51
C PHE A 116 -28.01 -8.37 11.52
N ALA A 117 -29.24 -8.31 12.02
CA ALA A 117 -29.78 -9.34 12.89
C ALA A 117 -29.88 -10.70 12.18
N VAL A 118 -30.31 -10.73 10.88
CA VAL A 118 -30.40 -11.96 10.07
C VAL A 118 -29.02 -12.60 9.91
N ILE A 119 -27.99 -11.85 9.52
CA ILE A 119 -26.64 -12.37 9.37
C ILE A 119 -26.06 -12.86 10.68
N ARG A 120 -26.28 -12.12 11.78
CA ARG A 120 -25.84 -12.53 13.12
C ARG A 120 -26.50 -13.84 13.53
N GLU A 121 -27.78 -14.01 13.24
CA GLU A 121 -28.55 -15.24 13.54
C GLU A 121 -28.08 -16.42 12.70
N THR A 122 -27.81 -16.21 11.41
CA THR A 122 -27.25 -17.24 10.54
C THR A 122 -25.87 -17.71 11.04
N ALA A 123 -25.00 -16.76 11.42
CA ALA A 123 -23.71 -17.07 12.01
C ALA A 123 -23.85 -17.89 13.31
N ARG A 124 -24.82 -17.58 14.18
CA ARG A 124 -25.12 -18.33 15.38
C ARG A 124 -25.59 -19.76 15.06
N ARG A 125 -26.51 -19.91 14.11
CA ARG A 125 -27.01 -21.24 13.72
C ARG A 125 -25.92 -22.13 13.14
N LEU A 126 -25.05 -21.59 12.29
CA LEU A 126 -23.87 -22.31 11.78
C LEU A 126 -22.91 -22.73 12.90
N LYS A 127 -22.75 -21.90 13.94
CA LYS A 127 -21.90 -22.23 15.08
C LYS A 127 -22.50 -23.34 15.97
N GLU A 128 -23.79 -23.26 16.24
CA GLU A 128 -24.45 -24.14 17.19
C GLU A 128 -24.86 -25.51 16.61
N ASN A 129 -24.93 -25.62 15.27
CA ASN A 129 -25.35 -26.82 14.58
C ASN A 129 -24.26 -27.32 13.64
N THR A 130 -24.10 -28.63 13.53
CA THR A 130 -23.19 -29.26 12.57
C THR A 130 -23.65 -29.11 11.13
N SER A 131 -24.94 -28.94 10.94
CA SER A 131 -25.57 -28.68 9.61
C SER A 131 -26.88 -27.92 9.75
N LEU A 132 -27.23 -27.18 8.70
CA LEU A 132 -28.52 -26.51 8.55
C LEU A 132 -29.28 -27.12 7.37
N GLU A 133 -30.54 -27.49 7.62
CA GLU A 133 -31.42 -28.05 6.61
C GLU A 133 -32.40 -26.99 6.12
N VAL A 134 -32.56 -26.87 4.80
CA VAL A 134 -33.47 -25.93 4.13
C VAL A 134 -34.12 -26.61 2.93
N THR A 135 -35.22 -26.06 2.40
CA THR A 135 -35.77 -26.44 1.11
C THR A 135 -34.79 -26.10 -0.01
N ALA A 136 -34.47 -27.09 -0.86
CA ALA A 136 -33.49 -26.94 -1.93
C ALA A 136 -34.03 -26.02 -3.05
N THR A 137 -33.35 -24.95 -3.32
CA THR A 137 -33.55 -24.07 -4.47
C THR A 137 -32.66 -24.50 -5.65
N ASP A 138 -32.90 -23.95 -6.85
CA ASP A 138 -31.99 -24.15 -7.99
C ASP A 138 -30.58 -23.65 -7.70
N PHE A 139 -30.47 -22.59 -6.92
CA PHE A 139 -29.16 -22.06 -6.45
C PHE A 139 -28.42 -23.08 -5.58
N ASP A 140 -29.13 -23.77 -4.64
CA ASP A 140 -28.51 -24.79 -3.80
C ASP A 140 -28.04 -25.99 -4.64
N ARG A 141 -28.83 -26.37 -5.66
CA ARG A 141 -28.48 -27.46 -6.59
C ARG A 141 -27.24 -27.13 -7.41
N ASP A 142 -27.16 -25.94 -7.97
CA ASP A 142 -25.97 -25.45 -8.68
C ASP A 142 -24.75 -25.42 -7.77
N LEU A 143 -24.91 -24.95 -6.54
CA LEU A 143 -23.81 -24.80 -5.58
C LEU A 143 -23.28 -26.16 -5.13
N SER A 144 -24.18 -27.17 -4.94
CA SER A 144 -23.82 -28.53 -4.50
C SER A 144 -22.89 -29.26 -5.48
N VAL A 145 -22.89 -28.86 -6.76
CA VAL A 145 -21.99 -29.43 -7.78
C VAL A 145 -20.57 -28.89 -7.60
N ARG A 146 -20.44 -27.68 -7.05
CA ARG A 146 -19.15 -26.94 -6.96
C ARG A 146 -18.57 -26.94 -5.56
N LYS A 147 -19.39 -27.07 -4.53
CA LYS A 147 -18.95 -26.90 -3.12
C LYS A 147 -19.44 -28.08 -2.26
N ALA A 148 -18.48 -28.81 -1.69
CA ALA A 148 -18.72 -30.05 -0.96
C ALA A 148 -19.53 -29.88 0.35
N HIS A 149 -19.60 -28.69 0.91
CA HIS A 149 -20.32 -28.41 2.16
C HIS A 149 -21.85 -28.25 1.96
N VAL A 150 -22.32 -28.27 0.71
CA VAL A 150 -23.75 -28.30 0.39
C VAL A 150 -24.08 -29.60 -0.30
N THR A 151 -25.04 -30.35 0.26
CA THR A 151 -25.51 -31.63 -0.32
C THR A 151 -27.01 -31.61 -0.50
N ILE A 152 -27.47 -32.17 -1.60
CA ILE A 152 -28.92 -32.28 -1.91
C ILE A 152 -29.44 -33.64 -1.54
N GLN A 153 -30.52 -33.67 -0.79
CA GLN A 153 -31.25 -34.91 -0.42
C GLN A 153 -32.74 -34.73 -0.73
N GLY A 154 -33.16 -35.19 -1.91
CA GLY A 154 -34.52 -34.97 -2.42
C GLY A 154 -34.84 -33.51 -2.66
N ASP A 155 -35.77 -32.97 -1.88
CA ASP A 155 -36.20 -31.58 -1.90
C ASP A 155 -35.48 -30.72 -0.86
N LYS A 156 -34.50 -31.27 -0.14
CA LYS A 156 -33.76 -30.58 0.91
C LYS A 156 -32.30 -30.34 0.51
N ALA A 157 -31.78 -29.18 0.91
CA ALA A 157 -30.38 -28.86 0.88
C ALA A 157 -29.84 -28.86 2.32
N ILE A 158 -28.74 -29.58 2.53
CA ILE A 158 -28.04 -29.71 3.81
C ILE A 158 -26.73 -28.92 3.72
N TRP A 159 -26.61 -27.89 4.53
CA TRP A 159 -25.48 -27.03 4.64
C TRP A 159 -24.63 -27.42 5.85
N GLN A 160 -23.41 -27.92 5.61
CA GLN A 160 -22.48 -28.27 6.67
C GLN A 160 -21.85 -26.99 7.28
N ASN A 161 -21.48 -27.05 8.57
CA ASN A 161 -20.81 -25.94 9.24
C ASN A 161 -19.28 -25.97 9.07
N ASN A 162 -18.77 -26.87 8.26
CA ASN A 162 -17.36 -26.99 7.95
C ASN A 162 -17.12 -27.02 6.44
N TRP A 163 -16.05 -26.37 6.00
CA TRP A 163 -15.67 -26.27 4.60
C TRP A 163 -14.20 -25.92 4.41
N ASP A 164 -13.70 -26.11 3.21
CA ASP A 164 -12.35 -25.70 2.83
C ASP A 164 -12.28 -24.17 2.58
N ALA A 165 -11.27 -23.52 3.12
CA ALA A 165 -10.93 -22.13 2.85
C ALA A 165 -9.43 -21.99 2.57
N ALA A 166 -9.07 -21.80 1.31
CA ALA A 166 -7.69 -21.73 0.81
C ALA A 166 -6.82 -22.94 1.22
N GLY A 167 -7.37 -24.15 1.11
CA GLY A 167 -6.68 -25.39 1.45
C GLY A 167 -6.70 -25.76 2.93
N ASN A 168 -7.42 -25.01 3.76
CA ASN A 168 -7.56 -25.29 5.18
C ASN A 168 -9.03 -25.62 5.51
N MET A 169 -9.26 -26.81 6.06
CA MET A 169 -10.59 -27.19 6.57
C MET A 169 -10.90 -26.35 7.81
N ILE A 170 -11.96 -25.56 7.74
CA ILE A 170 -12.44 -24.75 8.85
C ILE A 170 -13.79 -25.26 9.34
N THR A 171 -14.07 -25.07 10.63
CA THR A 171 -15.40 -25.21 11.21
C THR A 171 -15.86 -23.85 11.70
N TRP A 172 -17.09 -23.44 11.35
CA TRP A 172 -17.60 -22.14 11.74
C TRP A 172 -17.87 -22.07 13.24
N ASP A 173 -17.20 -21.14 13.93
CA ASP A 173 -17.28 -20.97 15.39
C ASP A 173 -17.55 -19.51 15.83
N MET A 174 -17.89 -18.62 14.89
CA MET A 174 -17.98 -17.19 15.12
C MET A 174 -19.43 -16.70 15.22
N VAL A 175 -19.65 -15.70 16.08
CA VAL A 175 -20.88 -14.90 16.15
C VAL A 175 -20.47 -13.46 16.42
N HIS A 176 -21.14 -12.49 15.80
CA HIS A 176 -20.81 -11.09 15.90
C HIS A 176 -21.01 -10.53 17.33
N TYR A 177 -19.98 -9.85 17.83
CA TYR A 177 -20.05 -9.04 19.07
C TYR A 177 -20.66 -7.67 18.78
N ASP A 178 -21.13 -6.98 19.81
CA ASP A 178 -21.71 -5.64 19.66
C ASP A 178 -20.72 -4.62 19.08
N VAL A 179 -19.44 -4.68 19.45
CA VAL A 179 -18.38 -3.85 18.84
C VAL A 179 -18.21 -4.11 17.35
N GLN A 180 -18.48 -5.33 16.90
CA GLN A 180 -18.44 -5.70 15.48
C GLN A 180 -19.68 -5.18 14.73
N LEU A 181 -20.85 -5.16 15.36
CA LEU A 181 -22.05 -4.50 14.82
C LEU A 181 -21.78 -2.99 14.62
N ILE A 182 -21.14 -2.35 15.59
CA ILE A 182 -20.72 -0.94 15.50
C ILE A 182 -19.80 -0.74 14.28
N GLY A 183 -18.78 -1.57 14.12
CA GLY A 183 -17.88 -1.54 12.96
C GLY A 183 -18.64 -1.69 11.64
N GLY A 184 -19.57 -2.65 11.55
CA GLY A 184 -20.40 -2.89 10.37
C GLY A 184 -21.28 -1.68 10.01
N ILE A 185 -21.89 -1.00 11.00
CA ILE A 185 -22.68 0.21 10.78
C ILE A 185 -21.81 1.33 10.21
N MET A 186 -20.58 1.51 10.74
CA MET A 186 -19.65 2.53 10.24
C MET A 186 -19.22 2.26 8.79
N LEU A 187 -18.97 0.99 8.44
CA LEU A 187 -18.66 0.59 7.06
C LEU A 187 -19.84 0.85 6.12
N HIS A 188 -21.08 0.54 6.54
CA HIS A 188 -22.25 0.86 5.72
C HIS A 188 -22.43 2.36 5.49
N LYS A 189 -22.12 3.19 6.47
CA LYS A 189 -22.13 4.66 6.37
C LYS A 189 -20.98 5.23 5.50
N GLY A 190 -20.19 4.41 4.83
CA GLY A 190 -19.07 4.87 4.00
C GLY A 190 -17.91 5.47 4.80
N LYS A 191 -17.62 4.94 6.00
CA LYS A 191 -16.51 5.37 6.84
C LYS A 191 -15.43 4.30 6.90
N ILE A 192 -14.26 4.68 7.41
CA ILE A 192 -13.22 3.73 7.79
C ILE A 192 -13.46 3.28 9.23
N ALA A 193 -13.65 1.97 9.41
CA ALA A 193 -13.69 1.36 10.74
C ALA A 193 -12.27 0.99 11.18
N GLU A 194 -11.67 1.79 12.08
CA GLU A 194 -10.42 1.40 12.72
C GLU A 194 -10.73 0.43 13.85
N MET A 195 -10.41 -0.84 13.62
CA MET A 195 -10.57 -1.92 14.61
C MET A 195 -9.21 -2.53 14.92
N ALA A 196 -8.87 -2.66 16.17
CA ALA A 196 -7.61 -3.24 16.59
C ALA A 196 -7.40 -4.63 15.92
N THR A 197 -6.15 -4.98 15.67
CA THR A 197 -5.81 -6.27 15.07
C THR A 197 -6.32 -7.41 15.95
N GLY A 198 -6.98 -8.41 15.36
CA GLY A 198 -7.57 -9.54 16.08
C GLY A 198 -9.02 -9.30 16.56
N GLU A 199 -9.64 -8.16 16.24
CA GLU A 199 -11.07 -7.89 16.56
C GLU A 199 -12.04 -8.48 15.51
N GLY A 200 -11.57 -9.27 14.55
CA GLY A 200 -12.40 -9.98 13.58
C GLY A 200 -12.97 -9.09 12.47
N LYS A 201 -12.15 -8.22 11.88
CA LYS A 201 -12.56 -7.33 10.78
C LYS A 201 -13.23 -8.07 9.63
N THR A 202 -12.71 -9.23 9.22
CA THR A 202 -13.29 -10.05 8.14
C THR A 202 -14.73 -10.45 8.44
N LEU A 203 -15.04 -10.81 9.69
CA LEU A 203 -16.41 -11.11 10.13
C LEU A 203 -17.29 -9.86 10.14
N VAL A 204 -16.75 -8.71 10.57
CA VAL A 204 -17.47 -7.41 10.56
C VAL A 204 -17.94 -7.05 9.16
N ALA A 205 -17.08 -7.23 8.15
CA ALA A 205 -17.42 -6.93 6.76
C ALA A 205 -18.66 -7.70 6.28
N THR A 206 -18.97 -8.88 6.85
CA THR A 206 -20.12 -9.67 6.42
C THR A 206 -21.45 -8.93 6.57
N LEU A 207 -21.58 -8.06 7.55
CA LEU A 207 -22.78 -7.30 7.85
C LEU A 207 -23.12 -6.28 6.73
N PRO A 208 -22.28 -5.27 6.45
CA PRO A 208 -22.56 -4.29 5.42
C PRO A 208 -22.48 -4.88 4.00
N VAL A 209 -21.68 -5.93 3.78
CA VAL A 209 -21.62 -6.63 2.49
C VAL A 209 -22.95 -7.26 2.15
N TYR A 210 -23.53 -8.07 3.07
CA TYR A 210 -24.84 -8.64 2.89
C TYR A 210 -25.89 -7.57 2.60
N LEU A 211 -25.97 -6.53 3.44
CA LEU A 211 -26.95 -5.46 3.28
C LEU A 211 -26.85 -4.78 1.91
N ASN A 212 -25.65 -4.37 1.47
CA ASN A 212 -25.48 -3.69 0.19
C ASN A 212 -25.63 -4.61 -1.02
N ALA A 213 -25.36 -5.92 -0.90
CA ALA A 213 -25.58 -6.90 -1.95
C ALA A 213 -27.08 -7.12 -2.26
N LEU A 214 -27.98 -6.80 -1.33
CA LEU A 214 -29.43 -6.87 -1.55
C LEU A 214 -29.91 -5.97 -2.69
N ALA A 215 -29.22 -4.87 -2.96
CA ALA A 215 -29.55 -3.95 -4.05
C ALA A 215 -29.31 -4.55 -5.45
N GLY A 216 -28.49 -5.60 -5.57
CA GLY A 216 -28.16 -6.24 -6.85
C GLY A 216 -27.19 -5.45 -7.73
N GLU A 217 -26.65 -4.33 -7.25
CA GLU A 217 -25.73 -3.45 -7.98
C GLU A 217 -24.24 -3.88 -7.88
N GLY A 218 -23.95 -4.96 -7.14
CA GLY A 218 -22.63 -5.51 -6.91
C GLY A 218 -21.87 -4.85 -5.74
N VAL A 219 -21.19 -5.69 -4.97
CA VAL A 219 -20.32 -5.29 -3.86
C VAL A 219 -18.93 -5.82 -4.11
N HIS A 220 -17.92 -4.95 -4.07
CA HIS A 220 -16.53 -5.32 -4.22
C HIS A 220 -15.84 -5.35 -2.85
N ILE A 221 -15.18 -6.47 -2.52
CA ILE A 221 -14.34 -6.60 -1.33
C ILE A 221 -12.89 -6.65 -1.80
N VAL A 222 -12.18 -5.57 -1.46
CA VAL A 222 -10.82 -5.33 -1.94
C VAL A 222 -9.82 -5.73 -0.86
N THR A 223 -8.86 -6.56 -1.21
CA THR A 223 -7.79 -7.01 -0.32
C THR A 223 -6.42 -6.65 -0.86
N VAL A 224 -5.38 -6.81 -0.03
CA VAL A 224 -4.00 -6.47 -0.40
C VAL A 224 -3.26 -7.56 -1.17
N ASN A 225 -3.79 -8.78 -1.24
CA ASN A 225 -3.18 -9.88 -2.00
C ASN A 225 -4.20 -10.97 -2.36
N ASP A 226 -3.83 -11.79 -3.34
CA ASP A 226 -4.65 -12.87 -3.90
C ASP A 226 -4.97 -13.98 -2.88
N TYR A 227 -4.03 -14.30 -1.98
CA TYR A 227 -4.27 -15.30 -0.94
C TYR A 227 -5.42 -14.87 -0.01
N LEU A 228 -5.42 -13.62 0.44
CA LEU A 228 -6.49 -13.10 1.29
C LEU A 228 -7.82 -13.01 0.53
N ALA A 229 -7.79 -12.57 -0.73
CA ALA A 229 -8.99 -12.52 -1.56
C ALA A 229 -9.65 -13.90 -1.70
N ARG A 230 -8.87 -14.93 -2.01
CA ARG A 230 -9.33 -16.32 -2.12
C ARG A 230 -9.78 -16.87 -0.77
N ARG A 231 -8.96 -16.74 0.27
CA ARG A 231 -9.29 -17.23 1.62
C ARG A 231 -10.58 -16.63 2.15
N ASP A 232 -10.72 -15.30 2.07
CA ASP A 232 -11.85 -14.61 2.69
C ASP A 232 -13.14 -14.82 1.89
N SER A 233 -13.04 -14.94 0.55
CA SER A 233 -14.20 -15.33 -0.28
C SER A 233 -14.69 -16.75 0.03
N GLU A 234 -13.80 -17.69 0.30
CA GLU A 234 -14.14 -19.05 0.68
C GLU A 234 -14.59 -19.16 2.13
N TRP A 235 -13.96 -18.41 3.02
CA TRP A 235 -14.27 -18.45 4.45
C TRP A 235 -15.61 -17.82 4.76
N MET A 236 -15.90 -16.62 4.24
CA MET A 236 -17.14 -15.89 4.51
C MET A 236 -18.24 -16.17 3.49
N GLY A 237 -17.88 -16.69 2.32
CA GLY A 237 -18.80 -16.98 1.22
C GLY A 237 -20.04 -17.77 1.63
N PRO A 238 -19.90 -18.92 2.33
CA PRO A 238 -21.05 -19.74 2.72
C PRO A 238 -22.11 -19.00 3.54
N LEU A 239 -21.72 -17.97 4.33
CA LEU A 239 -22.68 -17.15 5.07
C LEU A 239 -23.62 -16.36 4.14
N TYR A 240 -23.11 -15.84 3.03
CA TYR A 240 -23.88 -15.10 2.02
C TYR A 240 -24.66 -16.05 1.10
N GLU A 241 -23.99 -17.13 0.67
CA GLU A 241 -24.55 -18.14 -0.22
C GLU A 241 -25.74 -18.85 0.41
N PHE A 242 -25.74 -19.04 1.74
CA PHE A 242 -26.90 -19.57 2.47
C PHE A 242 -28.14 -18.70 2.24
N HIS A 243 -28.00 -17.43 2.00
CA HIS A 243 -29.08 -16.49 1.67
C HIS A 243 -29.33 -16.32 0.15
N GLY A 244 -28.72 -17.15 -0.69
CA GLY A 244 -28.92 -17.14 -2.14
C GLY A 244 -28.14 -16.00 -2.84
N LEU A 245 -27.09 -15.42 -2.21
CA LEU A 245 -26.21 -14.43 -2.82
C LEU A 245 -25.02 -15.14 -3.48
N ARG A 246 -24.69 -14.75 -4.72
CA ARG A 246 -23.53 -15.28 -5.44
C ARG A 246 -22.24 -14.60 -4.97
N VAL A 247 -21.22 -15.41 -4.69
CA VAL A 247 -19.89 -14.95 -4.27
C VAL A 247 -18.85 -15.52 -5.21
N ASP A 248 -17.94 -14.68 -5.68
CA ASP A 248 -16.79 -15.12 -6.45
C ASP A 248 -15.54 -14.27 -6.17
N CYS A 249 -14.39 -14.72 -6.67
CA CYS A 249 -13.10 -14.07 -6.50
C CYS A 249 -12.38 -13.94 -7.85
N ILE A 250 -12.15 -12.69 -8.29
CA ILE A 250 -11.51 -12.42 -9.58
C ILE A 250 -10.08 -12.97 -9.69
N ASP A 251 -9.34 -13.04 -8.58
CA ASP A 251 -7.96 -13.55 -8.55
C ASP A 251 -7.85 -15.08 -8.83
N ARG A 252 -8.97 -15.77 -9.00
CA ARG A 252 -9.01 -17.17 -9.44
C ARG A 252 -9.06 -17.33 -10.94
N HIS A 253 -9.47 -16.29 -11.64
CA HIS A 253 -9.80 -16.33 -13.04
C HIS A 253 -8.79 -15.52 -13.86
N GLN A 254 -8.49 -16.00 -15.07
CA GLN A 254 -7.60 -15.28 -15.97
C GLN A 254 -8.23 -13.94 -16.42
N PRO A 255 -7.44 -12.89 -16.61
CA PRO A 255 -7.92 -11.64 -17.19
C PRO A 255 -8.68 -11.86 -18.51
N ASN A 256 -9.74 -11.10 -18.74
CA ASN A 256 -10.60 -11.16 -19.93
C ASN A 256 -11.27 -12.53 -20.21
N SER A 257 -11.32 -13.42 -19.21
CA SER A 257 -12.04 -14.70 -19.36
C SER A 257 -13.53 -14.58 -19.07
N THR A 258 -14.32 -15.52 -19.59
CA THR A 258 -15.77 -15.63 -19.31
C THR A 258 -16.03 -15.83 -17.82
N GLU A 259 -15.17 -16.59 -17.16
CA GLU A 259 -15.24 -16.82 -15.71
C GLU A 259 -15.02 -15.53 -14.95
N ARG A 260 -14.08 -14.67 -15.40
CA ARG A 260 -13.85 -13.35 -14.77
C ARG A 260 -15.04 -12.42 -14.95
N HIS A 261 -15.68 -12.44 -16.12
CA HIS A 261 -16.94 -11.73 -16.36
C HIS A 261 -18.04 -12.23 -15.41
N THR A 262 -18.17 -13.56 -15.25
CA THR A 262 -19.13 -14.17 -14.32
C THR A 262 -18.84 -13.76 -12.87
N ALA A 263 -17.59 -13.66 -12.48
CA ALA A 263 -17.18 -13.22 -11.15
C ALA A 263 -17.61 -11.77 -10.85
N TYR A 264 -17.47 -10.86 -11.81
CA TYR A 264 -18.01 -9.51 -11.67
C TYR A 264 -19.54 -9.43 -11.71
N ALA A 265 -20.20 -10.40 -12.35
CA ALA A 265 -21.65 -10.51 -12.35
C ALA A 265 -22.23 -11.08 -11.03
N ALA A 266 -21.39 -11.58 -10.12
CA ALA A 266 -21.81 -12.02 -8.79
C ALA A 266 -22.35 -10.87 -7.93
N ASP A 267 -23.16 -11.16 -6.91
CA ASP A 267 -23.63 -10.15 -5.96
C ASP A 267 -22.47 -9.58 -5.14
N ILE A 268 -21.46 -10.41 -4.84
CA ILE A 268 -20.29 -10.10 -4.04
C ILE A 268 -19.05 -10.60 -4.76
N THR A 269 -18.12 -9.68 -5.06
CA THR A 269 -16.88 -9.97 -5.78
C THR A 269 -15.68 -9.61 -4.92
N PHE A 270 -14.86 -10.63 -4.60
CA PHE A 270 -13.58 -10.45 -3.93
C PHE A 270 -12.46 -10.25 -4.95
N GLY A 271 -11.43 -9.49 -4.58
CA GLY A 271 -10.24 -9.35 -5.42
C GLY A 271 -9.19 -8.46 -4.81
N THR A 272 -8.02 -8.42 -5.45
CA THR A 272 -6.95 -7.52 -5.05
C THR A 272 -7.16 -6.12 -5.65
N ASN A 273 -6.67 -5.11 -4.96
CA ASN A 273 -6.72 -3.71 -5.39
C ASN A 273 -6.15 -3.52 -6.81
N ASN A 274 -5.04 -4.20 -7.12
CA ASN A 274 -4.39 -4.09 -8.41
C ASN A 274 -5.23 -4.71 -9.53
N GLU A 275 -5.80 -5.91 -9.32
CA GLU A 275 -6.60 -6.60 -10.33
C GLU A 275 -7.89 -5.85 -10.67
N PHE A 276 -8.57 -5.29 -9.67
CA PHE A 276 -9.71 -4.41 -9.92
C PHE A 276 -9.34 -3.22 -10.81
N GLY A 277 -8.22 -2.56 -10.51
CA GLY A 277 -7.77 -1.43 -11.30
C GLY A 277 -7.22 -1.81 -12.68
N PHE A 278 -6.55 -2.96 -12.80
CA PHE A 278 -6.11 -3.44 -14.11
C PHE A 278 -7.29 -3.88 -14.99
N ASP A 279 -8.32 -4.50 -14.44
CA ASP A 279 -9.54 -4.82 -15.20
C ASP A 279 -10.24 -3.55 -15.68
N TYR A 280 -10.29 -2.49 -14.87
CA TYR A 280 -10.78 -1.20 -15.32
C TYR A 280 -9.99 -0.64 -16.51
N LEU A 281 -8.66 -0.76 -16.48
CA LEU A 281 -7.83 -0.32 -17.61
C LEU A 281 -8.04 -1.21 -18.84
N ARG A 282 -8.14 -2.54 -18.66
CA ARG A 282 -8.43 -3.50 -19.74
C ARG A 282 -9.79 -3.22 -20.40
N ASP A 283 -10.82 -2.99 -19.61
CA ASP A 283 -12.16 -2.63 -20.10
C ASP A 283 -12.12 -1.37 -20.95
N ASN A 284 -11.34 -0.36 -20.53
CA ASN A 284 -11.21 0.87 -21.30
C ASN A 284 -10.33 0.75 -22.56
N MET A 285 -9.66 -0.40 -22.75
CA MET A 285 -8.92 -0.73 -23.98
C MET A 285 -9.69 -1.71 -24.86
N SER A 286 -10.78 -2.30 -24.40
CA SER A 286 -11.60 -3.30 -25.11
C SER A 286 -12.24 -2.72 -26.37
N ARG A 287 -12.46 -3.59 -27.36
CA ARG A 287 -13.03 -3.20 -28.68
C ARG A 287 -14.47 -3.66 -28.87
N SER A 288 -14.96 -4.49 -27.97
CA SER A 288 -16.31 -5.08 -28.01
C SER A 288 -16.96 -4.96 -26.62
N PRO A 289 -18.28 -4.78 -26.52
CA PRO A 289 -19.01 -4.80 -25.26
C PRO A 289 -18.87 -6.14 -24.49
N GLU A 290 -18.72 -7.24 -25.22
CA GLU A 290 -18.60 -8.58 -24.64
C GLU A 290 -17.25 -8.77 -23.90
N ASP A 291 -16.24 -7.97 -24.23
CA ASP A 291 -14.94 -8.00 -23.56
C ASP A 291 -14.94 -7.23 -22.23
N LEU A 292 -15.98 -6.46 -21.95
CA LEU A 292 -16.08 -5.67 -20.71
C LEU A 292 -16.45 -6.56 -19.54
N VAL A 293 -15.59 -6.62 -18.54
CA VAL A 293 -15.82 -7.49 -17.38
C VAL A 293 -16.50 -6.76 -16.21
N GLN A 294 -16.25 -5.47 -16.01
CA GLN A 294 -16.81 -4.69 -14.91
C GLN A 294 -18.17 -4.11 -15.23
N ARG A 295 -19.14 -4.26 -14.31
CA ARG A 295 -20.49 -3.68 -14.43
C ARG A 295 -20.48 -2.19 -14.09
N GLY A 296 -20.16 -1.86 -12.86
CA GLY A 296 -20.18 -0.54 -12.28
C GLY A 296 -19.46 -0.49 -10.94
N HIS A 297 -19.28 0.72 -10.42
CA HIS A 297 -18.60 0.98 -9.16
C HIS A 297 -19.62 1.43 -8.11
N ASN A 298 -20.38 0.46 -7.56
CA ASN A 298 -21.43 0.80 -6.59
C ASN A 298 -20.87 0.90 -5.17
N TYR A 299 -20.56 -0.21 -4.52
CA TYR A 299 -20.04 -0.23 -3.16
C TYR A 299 -18.75 -1.04 -3.07
N ALA A 300 -17.71 -0.45 -2.45
CA ALA A 300 -16.49 -1.17 -2.14
C ALA A 300 -16.15 -1.09 -0.64
N ILE A 301 -15.73 -2.22 -0.10
CA ILE A 301 -15.04 -2.29 1.20
C ILE A 301 -13.57 -2.64 0.93
N VAL A 302 -12.67 -1.78 1.41
CA VAL A 302 -11.24 -2.00 1.30
C VAL A 302 -10.72 -2.54 2.64
N ASP A 303 -10.29 -3.81 2.65
CA ASP A 303 -9.61 -4.38 3.82
C ASP A 303 -8.15 -3.91 3.84
N GLU A 304 -7.64 -3.68 5.04
CA GLU A 304 -6.33 -3.06 5.24
C GLU A 304 -6.19 -1.77 4.42
N VAL A 305 -7.19 -0.90 4.54
CA VAL A 305 -7.40 0.31 3.72
C VAL A 305 -6.21 1.26 3.73
N ASP A 306 -5.43 1.30 4.78
CA ASP A 306 -4.20 2.08 4.90
C ASP A 306 -3.07 1.54 4.00
N SER A 307 -2.98 0.22 3.76
CA SER A 307 -2.07 -0.31 2.74
C SER A 307 -2.52 0.09 1.34
N VAL A 308 -3.77 -0.14 1.01
CA VAL A 308 -4.28 0.06 -0.34
C VAL A 308 -4.31 1.54 -0.72
N LEU A 309 -4.88 2.39 0.15
CA LEU A 309 -5.14 3.80 -0.19
C LEU A 309 -4.02 4.77 0.20
N ILE A 310 -3.03 4.32 0.99
CA ILE A 310 -1.87 5.14 1.37
C ILE A 310 -0.58 4.56 0.77
N ASP A 311 -0.26 3.29 1.03
CA ASP A 311 1.02 2.71 0.60
C ASP A 311 1.05 2.42 -0.89
N ASP A 312 0.14 1.59 -1.37
CA ASP A 312 0.06 1.19 -2.78
C ASP A 312 -0.32 2.38 -3.68
N ALA A 313 -1.00 3.39 -3.12
CA ALA A 313 -1.40 4.59 -3.82
C ALA A 313 -0.26 5.57 -4.16
N ARG A 314 0.99 5.21 -3.88
CA ARG A 314 2.19 5.99 -4.28
C ARG A 314 2.49 5.86 -5.77
N THR A 315 2.10 4.77 -6.40
CA THR A 315 2.36 4.49 -7.81
C THR A 315 1.05 4.23 -8.56
N PRO A 316 0.87 4.78 -9.76
CA PRO A 316 -0.28 4.46 -10.58
C PRO A 316 -0.22 3.01 -11.08
N LEU A 317 -1.37 2.48 -11.46
CA LEU A 317 -1.46 1.26 -12.26
C LEU A 317 -1.21 1.60 -13.71
N ILE A 318 -0.35 0.85 -14.36
CA ILE A 318 0.11 1.12 -15.72
C ILE A 318 0.03 -0.16 -16.55
N ILE A 319 -0.63 -0.11 -17.69
CA ILE A 319 -0.52 -1.11 -18.73
C ILE A 319 0.45 -0.57 -19.80
N SER A 320 1.53 -1.29 -20.03
CA SER A 320 2.54 -0.93 -21.00
C SER A 320 2.86 -2.10 -21.92
N GLY A 321 3.38 -1.80 -23.08
CA GLY A 321 3.87 -2.79 -24.03
C GLY A 321 5.23 -2.40 -24.61
N PRO A 322 5.97 -3.34 -25.23
CA PRO A 322 7.28 -3.08 -25.77
C PRO A 322 7.19 -2.05 -26.91
N THR A 323 8.17 -1.15 -26.96
CA THR A 323 8.33 -0.23 -28.09
C THR A 323 9.02 -0.92 -29.26
N PRO A 324 8.63 -0.61 -30.51
CA PRO A 324 9.33 -1.12 -31.70
C PRO A 324 10.77 -0.63 -31.86
N GLN A 325 11.13 0.47 -31.18
CA GLN A 325 12.46 1.09 -31.20
C GLN A 325 13.14 0.91 -29.86
N GLY A 326 14.01 -0.08 -29.67
CA GLY A 326 14.63 -0.30 -28.38
C GLY A 326 15.90 -1.14 -28.37
N GLU A 327 16.54 -1.40 -29.49
CA GLU A 327 17.77 -2.21 -29.51
C GLU A 327 19.08 -1.44 -29.22
N ASN A 328 19.07 -0.11 -29.15
CA ASN A 328 20.26 0.70 -28.88
C ASN A 328 20.37 1.18 -27.43
N GLN A 329 20.15 0.31 -26.46
CA GLN A 329 20.36 0.68 -25.05
C GLN A 329 21.84 0.57 -24.69
N GLU A 330 22.48 1.74 -24.50
CA GLU A 330 23.91 1.84 -24.16
C GLU A 330 24.23 1.41 -22.71
N PHE A 331 23.28 0.82 -21.94
CA PHE A 331 23.48 0.48 -20.53
C PHE A 331 24.71 -0.41 -20.30
N PHE A 332 24.88 -1.49 -21.05
CA PHE A 332 26.05 -2.36 -20.92
C PHE A 332 27.33 -1.68 -21.38
N ALA A 333 27.26 -0.85 -22.42
CA ALA A 333 28.44 -0.14 -22.95
C ALA A 333 28.94 0.95 -21.98
N LEU A 334 28.02 1.62 -21.29
CA LEU A 334 28.33 2.70 -20.36
C LEU A 334 28.59 2.21 -18.92
N LYS A 335 28.16 1.01 -18.56
CA LYS A 335 28.37 0.41 -17.24
C LYS A 335 29.81 0.48 -16.74
N PRO A 336 30.86 0.10 -17.50
CA PRO A 336 32.25 0.16 -17.02
C PRO A 336 32.69 1.57 -16.65
N ARG A 337 32.17 2.60 -17.35
CA ARG A 337 32.45 4.01 -17.06
C ARG A 337 31.83 4.42 -15.72
N VAL A 338 30.59 3.98 -15.45
CA VAL A 338 29.93 4.26 -14.19
C VAL A 338 30.61 3.52 -13.04
N GLU A 339 31.04 2.28 -13.23
CA GLU A 339 31.83 1.55 -12.23
C GLU A 339 33.13 2.28 -11.88
N LYS A 340 33.84 2.80 -12.89
CA LYS A 340 35.05 3.62 -12.72
C LYS A 340 34.73 4.87 -11.89
N LEU A 341 33.62 5.55 -12.21
CA LEU A 341 33.18 6.77 -11.54
C LEU A 341 32.82 6.52 -10.07
N VAL A 342 32.04 5.49 -9.78
CA VAL A 342 31.65 5.09 -8.43
C VAL A 342 32.87 4.69 -7.59
N ASN A 343 33.82 3.97 -8.19
CA ASN A 343 35.05 3.57 -7.50
C ASN A 343 35.95 4.79 -7.20
N ALA A 344 36.08 5.72 -8.14
CA ALA A 344 36.82 6.97 -7.92
C ALA A 344 36.19 7.80 -6.82
N GLN A 345 34.87 7.96 -6.82
CA GLN A 345 34.13 8.66 -5.77
C GLN A 345 34.33 8.00 -4.41
N ARG A 346 34.21 6.66 -4.34
CA ARG A 346 34.42 5.89 -3.09
C ARG A 346 35.84 6.07 -2.55
N SER A 347 36.85 6.04 -3.44
CA SER A 347 38.25 6.27 -3.06
C SER A 347 38.46 7.67 -2.50
N TYR A 348 37.94 8.69 -3.17
CA TYR A 348 37.98 10.08 -2.71
C TYR A 348 37.32 10.26 -1.34
N ILE A 349 36.11 9.71 -1.16
CA ILE A 349 35.35 9.80 0.09
C ILE A 349 36.10 9.13 1.25
N ASN A 350 36.71 7.96 1.02
CA ASN A 350 37.51 7.30 2.05
C ASN A 350 38.73 8.13 2.48
N SER A 351 39.42 8.81 1.53
CA SER A 351 40.48 9.73 1.82
C SER A 351 39.97 10.94 2.62
N ALA A 352 38.88 11.55 2.15
CA ALA A 352 38.27 12.71 2.83
C ALA A 352 37.85 12.38 4.28
N LEU A 353 37.32 11.19 4.52
CA LEU A 353 36.96 10.72 5.88
C LEU A 353 38.19 10.49 6.76
N ALA A 354 39.29 9.98 6.19
CA ALA A 354 40.53 9.80 6.90
C ALA A 354 41.14 11.18 7.33
N ASP A 355 41.09 12.15 6.44
CA ASP A 355 41.53 13.52 6.73
C ASP A 355 40.60 14.21 7.73
N ALA A 356 39.28 14.04 7.58
CA ALA A 356 38.32 14.58 8.54
C ALA A 356 38.58 14.08 9.97
N ARG A 357 38.91 12.79 10.14
CA ARG A 357 39.24 12.19 11.46
C ARG A 357 40.51 12.80 12.06
N LYS A 358 41.52 13.09 11.24
CA LYS A 358 42.77 13.74 11.72
C LYS A 358 42.53 15.19 12.13
N LEU A 359 41.71 15.90 11.40
CA LEU A 359 41.42 17.31 11.59
C LEU A 359 40.32 17.57 12.64
N PHE A 360 39.56 16.57 13.00
CA PHE A 360 38.49 16.70 13.99
C PHE A 360 39.08 17.08 15.37
N GLY A 361 38.61 18.20 15.91
CA GLY A 361 39.16 18.79 17.14
C GLY A 361 40.41 19.66 16.96
N GLN A 362 40.97 19.74 15.73
CA GLN A 362 42.12 20.61 15.41
C GLN A 362 41.71 21.76 14.47
N ASP A 363 41.07 21.43 13.34
CA ASP A 363 40.51 22.38 12.37
C ASP A 363 39.07 21.94 12.04
N GLU A 364 38.13 22.46 12.81
CA GLU A 364 36.68 22.14 12.62
C GLU A 364 36.18 22.56 11.24
N LYS A 365 36.71 23.60 10.63
CA LYS A 365 36.23 24.07 9.32
C LYS A 365 36.65 23.11 8.22
N ALA A 366 37.90 22.67 8.20
CA ALA A 366 38.39 21.71 7.22
C ALA A 366 37.76 20.29 7.44
N ALA A 367 37.66 19.86 8.71
CA ALA A 367 37.03 18.61 9.08
C ALA A 367 35.56 18.60 8.67
N GLY A 368 34.80 19.67 8.96
CA GLY A 368 33.42 19.83 8.60
C GLY A 368 33.19 19.76 7.09
N LEU A 369 34.01 20.43 6.31
CA LEU A 369 33.94 20.39 4.85
C LEU A 369 34.17 18.98 4.30
N ALA A 370 35.18 18.25 4.82
CA ALA A 370 35.49 16.91 4.38
C ALA A 370 34.35 15.92 4.72
N VAL A 371 33.75 16.03 5.92
CA VAL A 371 32.58 15.22 6.30
C VAL A 371 31.36 15.55 5.43
N PHE A 372 31.15 16.85 5.16
CA PHE A 372 30.02 17.30 4.34
C PHE A 372 30.12 16.80 2.88
N ARG A 373 31.35 16.87 2.31
CA ARG A 373 31.64 16.27 0.99
C ARG A 373 31.38 14.76 1.00
N ALA A 374 31.82 14.06 2.04
CA ALA A 374 31.57 12.62 2.16
C ALA A 374 30.08 12.30 2.20
N HIS A 375 29.29 13.07 2.92
CA HIS A 375 27.84 12.89 3.01
C HIS A 375 27.14 13.21 1.67
N ARG A 376 27.55 14.28 0.96
CA ARG A 376 26.96 14.62 -0.35
C ARG A 376 27.37 13.67 -1.46
N GLY A 377 28.58 13.11 -1.38
CA GLY A 377 29.10 12.21 -2.43
C GLY A 377 28.60 10.78 -2.32
N LEU A 378 28.50 10.22 -1.11
CA LEU A 378 28.01 8.85 -0.86
C LEU A 378 27.36 8.76 0.53
N PRO A 379 26.10 9.19 0.68
CA PRO A 379 25.41 9.24 1.97
C PRO A 379 25.21 7.84 2.60
N LYS A 380 24.98 6.80 1.81
CA LYS A 380 24.79 5.42 2.28
C LYS A 380 26.12 4.68 2.54
N ASN A 381 27.28 5.32 2.37
CA ASN A 381 28.58 4.68 2.61
C ASN A 381 28.77 4.33 4.10
N LYS A 382 28.99 3.06 4.42
CA LYS A 382 29.17 2.56 5.80
C LYS A 382 30.21 3.32 6.62
N PRO A 383 31.44 3.63 6.10
CA PRO A 383 32.40 4.47 6.80
C PRO A 383 31.91 5.89 7.10
N THR A 384 31.15 6.51 6.19
CA THR A 384 30.56 7.85 6.38
C THR A 384 29.52 7.81 7.51
N ILE A 385 28.60 6.85 7.47
CA ILE A 385 27.56 6.65 8.49
C ILE A 385 28.20 6.42 9.87
N LYS A 386 29.23 5.54 9.93
CA LYS A 386 29.95 5.25 11.17
C LYS A 386 30.61 6.49 11.75
N PHE A 387 31.23 7.34 10.92
CA PHE A 387 31.89 8.55 11.40
C PHE A 387 30.88 9.61 11.84
N LEU A 388 29.72 9.73 11.16
CA LEU A 388 28.64 10.63 11.56
C LEU A 388 27.96 10.22 12.89
N SER A 389 28.11 8.98 13.34
CA SER A 389 27.63 8.53 14.65
C SER A 389 28.60 8.82 15.79
N GLU A 390 29.82 9.31 15.52
CA GLU A 390 30.75 9.76 16.55
C GLU A 390 30.30 11.10 17.17
N PRO A 391 30.52 11.33 18.49
CA PRO A 391 30.10 12.56 19.16
C PRO A 391 30.65 13.83 18.47
N GLY A 392 29.79 14.83 18.27
CA GLY A 392 30.15 16.13 17.69
C GLY A 392 30.26 16.15 16.16
N VAL A 393 30.50 15.03 15.48
CA VAL A 393 30.74 15.00 14.03
C VAL A 393 29.47 15.39 13.25
N ARG A 394 28.30 14.89 13.65
CA ARG A 394 27.03 15.25 13.00
C ARG A 394 26.68 16.72 13.18
N ALA A 395 26.93 17.26 14.38
CA ALA A 395 26.71 18.68 14.65
C ALA A 395 27.66 19.57 13.80
N LEU A 396 28.91 19.14 13.65
CA LEU A 396 29.88 19.80 12.80
C LEU A 396 29.46 19.78 11.33
N MET A 397 29.04 18.63 10.82
CA MET A 397 28.53 18.50 9.44
C MET A 397 27.37 19.46 9.21
N GLN A 398 26.39 19.49 10.10
CA GLN A 398 25.20 20.32 9.99
C GLN A 398 25.51 21.82 10.08
N LYS A 399 26.45 22.20 10.93
CA LYS A 399 26.98 23.56 10.99
C LYS A 399 27.63 23.98 9.67
N THR A 400 28.37 23.05 9.05
CA THR A 400 28.99 23.25 7.74
C THR A 400 27.96 23.35 6.61
N GLU A 401 26.99 22.45 6.59
CA GLU A 401 25.86 22.47 5.64
C GLU A 401 25.14 23.82 5.70
N ASN A 402 24.73 24.24 6.91
CA ASN A 402 24.05 25.52 7.12
C ASN A 402 24.89 26.70 6.63
N PHE A 403 26.21 26.65 6.80
CA PHE A 403 27.10 27.70 6.30
C PHE A 403 27.10 27.79 4.77
N TYR A 404 27.21 26.67 4.06
CA TYR A 404 27.22 26.64 2.59
C TYR A 404 25.84 26.81 1.96
N MET A 405 24.75 26.58 2.71
CA MET A 405 23.36 26.83 2.25
C MET A 405 22.90 28.28 2.41
N GLN A 406 23.70 29.14 3.08
CA GLN A 406 23.41 30.58 3.16
C GLN A 406 23.48 31.23 1.78
N ASP A 407 22.87 32.41 1.63
CA ASP A 407 22.85 33.19 0.41
C ASP A 407 22.41 32.41 -0.85
N GLN A 408 21.33 31.65 -0.73
CA GLN A 408 20.79 30.84 -1.82
C GLN A 408 21.75 29.78 -2.35
N SER A 409 22.59 29.22 -1.48
CA SER A 409 23.59 28.18 -1.80
C SER A 409 24.68 28.60 -2.78
N LYS A 410 25.00 29.90 -2.85
CA LYS A 410 25.96 30.44 -3.78
C LYS A 410 27.34 29.79 -3.69
N ASP A 411 27.76 29.36 -2.51
CA ASP A 411 29.07 28.75 -2.26
C ASP A 411 29.08 27.22 -2.34
N MET A 412 27.95 26.60 -2.65
CA MET A 412 27.84 25.13 -2.70
C MET A 412 28.75 24.51 -3.78
N HIS A 413 28.97 25.21 -4.90
CA HIS A 413 29.91 24.80 -5.95
C HIS A 413 31.32 24.49 -5.41
N LYS A 414 31.79 25.18 -4.33
CA LYS A 414 33.08 24.92 -3.69
C LYS A 414 33.12 23.57 -2.95
N VAL A 415 31.99 23.11 -2.49
CA VAL A 415 31.85 21.78 -1.88
C VAL A 415 31.89 20.73 -2.97
N ASP A 416 31.08 20.93 -4.01
CA ASP A 416 30.80 19.93 -5.06
C ASP A 416 31.92 19.77 -6.08
N ALA A 417 32.78 20.81 -6.28
CA ALA A 417 33.88 20.80 -7.25
C ALA A 417 34.87 19.62 -7.10
N GLU A 418 35.02 19.08 -5.90
CA GLU A 418 35.91 17.94 -5.66
C GLU A 418 35.23 16.56 -5.84
N LEU A 419 33.93 16.55 -5.91
CA LEU A 419 33.16 15.33 -6.10
C LEU A 419 33.03 15.00 -7.60
N PHE A 420 32.93 13.72 -7.94
CA PHE A 420 32.65 13.27 -9.30
C PHE A 420 31.15 13.30 -9.63
N PHE A 421 30.32 13.14 -8.62
CA PHE A 421 28.87 13.32 -8.67
C PHE A 421 28.36 13.65 -7.27
N VAL A 422 27.16 14.22 -7.22
CA VAL A 422 26.49 14.64 -5.98
C VAL A 422 25.18 13.89 -5.86
N ILE A 423 24.87 13.39 -4.66
CA ILE A 423 23.65 12.64 -4.37
C ILE A 423 22.74 13.45 -3.45
N ASP A 424 21.51 13.66 -3.86
CA ASP A 424 20.41 14.07 -2.98
C ASP A 424 19.53 12.84 -2.69
N GLU A 425 19.82 12.18 -1.58
CA GLU A 425 19.12 10.95 -1.18
C GLU A 425 17.63 11.19 -0.91
N LYS A 426 17.26 12.38 -0.42
CA LYS A 426 15.87 12.72 -0.10
C LYS A 426 14.99 12.86 -1.35
N ASN A 427 15.57 13.37 -2.43
CA ASN A 427 14.89 13.59 -3.71
C ASN A 427 15.18 12.49 -4.74
N ASN A 428 15.94 11.44 -4.38
CA ASN A 428 16.41 10.40 -5.29
C ASN A 428 17.04 10.96 -6.58
N SER A 429 17.79 12.05 -6.45
CA SER A 429 18.45 12.70 -7.58
C SER A 429 19.97 12.61 -7.48
N ILE A 430 20.61 12.51 -8.65
CA ILE A 430 22.07 12.50 -8.80
C ILE A 430 22.42 13.51 -9.87
N GLU A 431 23.43 14.30 -9.59
CA GLU A 431 24.01 15.27 -10.53
C GLU A 431 25.46 14.93 -10.79
N LEU A 432 25.81 14.76 -12.07
CA LEU A 432 27.18 14.52 -12.50
C LEU A 432 27.94 15.85 -12.51
N SER A 433 29.12 15.87 -11.89
CA SER A 433 29.98 17.08 -11.88
C SER A 433 30.86 17.15 -13.14
N GLU A 434 31.43 18.31 -13.43
CA GLU A 434 32.42 18.44 -14.52
C GLU A 434 33.58 17.46 -14.36
N LYS A 435 34.12 17.32 -13.16
CA LYS A 435 35.19 16.35 -12.82
C LYS A 435 34.74 14.90 -13.10
N GLY A 436 33.46 14.60 -12.91
CA GLY A 436 32.87 13.30 -13.26
C GLY A 436 32.79 13.10 -14.76
N ILE A 437 32.37 14.10 -15.50
CA ILE A 437 32.30 14.08 -16.98
C ILE A 437 33.71 13.86 -17.56
N ASP A 438 34.72 14.60 -17.09
CA ASP A 438 36.13 14.45 -17.53
C ASP A 438 36.63 13.02 -17.27
N LEU A 439 36.30 12.40 -16.15
CA LEU A 439 36.74 11.06 -15.82
C LEU A 439 36.15 9.97 -16.74
N ILE A 440 34.92 10.15 -17.20
CA ILE A 440 34.22 9.15 -18.03
C ILE A 440 34.40 9.40 -19.54
N THR A 441 34.80 10.60 -19.95
CA THR A 441 35.12 10.90 -21.35
C THR A 441 36.47 10.26 -21.70
N GLY A 442 36.50 9.48 -22.75
CA GLY A 442 37.72 8.79 -23.21
C GLY A 442 38.71 9.78 -23.84
N VAL A 443 40.00 9.52 -23.68
CA VAL A 443 41.08 10.36 -24.25
C VAL A 443 41.02 10.47 -25.77
N SER A 444 40.44 9.49 -26.44
CA SER A 444 40.27 9.43 -27.90
C SER A 444 38.87 9.85 -28.37
N GLU A 445 38.01 10.26 -27.45
CA GLU A 445 36.64 10.67 -27.77
C GLU A 445 36.52 12.19 -27.92
N ASP A 446 35.44 12.62 -28.57
CA ASP A 446 35.07 14.03 -28.60
C ASP A 446 34.92 14.55 -27.13
N PRO A 447 35.64 15.62 -26.76
CA PRO A 447 35.49 16.24 -25.45
C PRO A 447 34.04 16.61 -25.10
N GLN A 448 33.19 16.78 -26.09
CA GLN A 448 31.75 17.06 -25.93
C GLN A 448 30.86 15.79 -25.93
N PHE A 449 31.44 14.59 -25.80
CA PHE A 449 30.72 13.33 -25.87
C PHE A 449 29.57 13.22 -24.84
N PHE A 450 29.75 13.83 -23.68
CA PHE A 450 28.76 13.91 -22.59
C PHE A 450 28.29 15.35 -22.32
N VAL A 451 28.52 16.28 -23.24
CA VAL A 451 28.10 17.69 -23.11
C VAL A 451 27.00 17.96 -24.11
N LEU A 452 25.86 18.48 -23.61
CA LEU A 452 24.73 18.85 -24.45
C LEU A 452 25.06 20.11 -25.25
N PRO A 453 24.79 20.14 -26.56
CA PRO A 453 24.90 21.36 -27.34
C PRO A 453 23.84 22.40 -26.88
N ASP A 454 24.20 23.65 -26.88
CA ASP A 454 23.22 24.74 -26.67
C ASP A 454 22.40 24.95 -27.94
N VAL A 455 21.31 24.18 -28.06
CA VAL A 455 20.43 24.19 -29.22
C VAL A 455 19.92 25.61 -29.54
N GLY A 456 19.64 26.43 -28.51
CA GLY A 456 19.15 27.79 -28.69
C GLY A 456 20.17 28.69 -29.40
N SER A 457 21.40 28.71 -28.88
CA SER A 457 22.50 29.50 -29.46
C SER A 457 22.93 28.99 -30.83
N GLU A 458 23.06 27.67 -30.98
CA GLU A 458 23.49 27.06 -32.22
C GLU A 458 22.47 27.20 -33.36
N VAL A 459 21.16 27.05 -33.07
CA VAL A 459 20.09 27.33 -34.05
C VAL A 459 20.13 28.78 -34.49
N ALA A 460 20.33 29.73 -33.56
CA ALA A 460 20.45 31.15 -33.90
C ALA A 460 21.68 31.44 -34.80
N VAL A 461 22.79 30.70 -34.61
CA VAL A 461 23.96 30.78 -35.48
C VAL A 461 23.67 30.20 -36.86
N ILE A 462 23.02 29.02 -36.96
CA ILE A 462 22.61 28.40 -38.20
C ILE A 462 21.64 29.32 -38.99
N GLU A 463 20.72 29.98 -38.32
CA GLU A 463 19.79 30.90 -38.98
C GLU A 463 20.46 32.13 -39.57
N LYS A 464 21.50 32.66 -38.92
CA LYS A 464 22.29 33.82 -39.37
C LYS A 464 23.36 33.45 -40.42
N ALA A 465 23.72 32.16 -40.55
CA ALA A 465 24.70 31.70 -41.51
C ALA A 465 24.19 31.85 -42.94
N SER A 466 25.13 32.10 -43.87
CA SER A 466 24.86 32.10 -45.31
C SER A 466 24.71 30.65 -45.83
N GLY A 467 23.60 30.33 -46.47
CA GLY A 467 23.31 29.01 -46.99
C GLY A 467 21.88 28.90 -47.52
N SER A 468 21.57 27.83 -48.28
CA SER A 468 20.20 27.57 -48.75
C SER A 468 19.26 27.19 -47.57
N ALA A 469 17.96 27.35 -47.76
CA ALA A 469 16.97 26.94 -46.74
C ALA A 469 17.09 25.44 -46.41
N GLU A 470 17.38 24.59 -47.41
CA GLU A 470 17.55 23.16 -47.25
C GLU A 470 18.80 22.80 -46.43
N GLU A 471 19.94 23.46 -46.69
CA GLU A 471 21.16 23.28 -45.86
C GLU A 471 20.97 23.70 -44.39
N LYS A 472 20.17 24.74 -44.14
CA LYS A 472 19.86 25.16 -42.77
C LYS A 472 18.97 24.17 -42.05
N VAL A 473 18.00 23.57 -42.74
CA VAL A 473 17.14 22.52 -42.18
C VAL A 473 18.00 21.29 -41.86
N GLU A 474 18.84 20.83 -42.78
CA GLU A 474 19.71 19.67 -42.57
C GLU A 474 20.67 19.86 -41.38
N LYS A 475 21.26 21.06 -41.22
CA LYS A 475 22.10 21.39 -40.06
C LYS A 475 21.33 21.43 -38.74
N LYS A 476 20.09 21.94 -38.75
CA LYS A 476 19.22 21.91 -37.56
C LYS A 476 18.85 20.48 -37.21
N ASP A 477 18.48 19.67 -38.16
CA ASP A 477 18.16 18.25 -37.96
C ASP A 477 19.35 17.45 -37.43
N SER A 478 20.57 17.71 -37.91
CA SER A 478 21.79 17.13 -37.40
C SER A 478 22.07 17.52 -35.97
N LEU A 479 21.91 18.81 -35.63
CA LEU A 479 22.06 19.34 -34.27
C LEU A 479 21.04 18.72 -33.30
N LEU A 480 19.78 18.58 -33.69
CA LEU A 480 18.74 17.98 -32.88
C LEU A 480 18.98 16.47 -32.68
N ARG A 481 19.51 15.78 -33.69
CA ARG A 481 19.91 14.35 -33.54
C ARG A 481 21.07 14.20 -32.57
N ASP A 482 22.11 15.05 -32.65
CA ASP A 482 23.25 15.03 -31.74
C ASP A 482 22.79 15.34 -30.30
N PHE A 483 21.92 16.31 -30.13
CA PHE A 483 21.30 16.62 -28.84
C PHE A 483 20.53 15.41 -28.27
N ALA A 484 19.71 14.75 -29.09
CA ALA A 484 18.92 13.58 -28.66
C ALA A 484 19.83 12.43 -28.21
N ILE A 485 20.88 12.10 -28.99
CA ILE A 485 21.83 11.02 -28.66
C ILE A 485 22.59 11.34 -27.38
N LYS A 486 23.10 12.55 -27.23
CA LYS A 486 23.85 12.98 -26.02
C LYS A 486 22.94 13.03 -24.79
N SER A 487 21.71 13.50 -24.95
CA SER A 487 20.70 13.54 -23.87
C SER A 487 20.37 12.12 -23.38
N GLU A 488 20.14 11.19 -24.28
CA GLU A 488 19.87 9.77 -23.93
C GLU A 488 21.07 9.13 -23.21
N ARG A 489 22.29 9.43 -23.67
CA ARG A 489 23.52 8.93 -23.07
C ARG A 489 23.73 9.44 -21.64
N ILE A 490 23.53 10.75 -21.41
CA ILE A 490 23.60 11.37 -20.07
C ILE A 490 22.52 10.78 -19.19
N HIS A 491 21.32 10.61 -19.72
CA HIS A 491 20.23 9.98 -18.99
C HIS A 491 20.59 8.56 -18.55
N THR A 492 21.15 7.75 -19.45
CA THR A 492 21.60 6.39 -19.17
C THR A 492 22.68 6.35 -18.07
N ILE A 493 23.66 7.28 -18.09
CA ILE A 493 24.67 7.41 -17.03
C ILE A 493 24.01 7.73 -15.69
N ASN A 494 23.06 8.67 -15.68
CA ASN A 494 22.36 9.04 -14.44
C ASN A 494 21.55 7.89 -13.87
N GLN A 495 20.86 7.11 -14.69
CA GLN A 495 20.13 5.93 -14.24
C GLN A 495 21.05 4.83 -13.72
N LEU A 496 22.18 4.58 -14.39
CA LEU A 496 23.21 3.66 -13.89
C LEU A 496 23.79 4.13 -12.55
N LEU A 497 24.12 5.42 -12.41
CA LEU A 497 24.58 5.98 -11.14
C LEU A 497 23.57 5.78 -10.02
N LYS A 498 22.28 6.03 -10.28
CA LYS A 498 21.20 5.74 -9.33
C LYS A 498 21.18 4.26 -8.94
N ALA A 499 21.23 3.35 -9.92
CA ALA A 499 21.25 1.92 -9.67
C ALA A 499 22.43 1.49 -8.77
N TYR A 500 23.61 2.08 -8.95
CA TYR A 500 24.82 1.74 -8.19
C TYR A 500 24.93 2.40 -6.81
N THR A 501 24.22 3.50 -6.56
CA THR A 501 24.42 4.32 -5.37
C THR A 501 23.21 4.43 -4.45
N LEU A 502 22.00 4.28 -5.01
CA LEU A 502 20.75 4.46 -4.28
C LEU A 502 19.94 3.16 -4.15
N PHE A 503 20.17 2.18 -5.04
CA PHE A 503 19.41 0.92 -5.05
C PHE A 503 20.32 -0.27 -4.70
N GLU A 504 19.99 -0.95 -3.61
CA GLU A 504 20.74 -2.10 -3.10
C GLU A 504 19.92 -3.39 -3.28
N MET A 505 20.59 -4.47 -3.67
CA MET A 505 20.00 -5.81 -3.75
C MET A 505 19.57 -6.26 -2.34
N ASP A 506 18.45 -6.96 -2.25
CA ASP A 506 17.81 -7.43 -1.00
C ASP A 506 17.23 -6.31 -0.11
N VAL A 507 17.23 -5.06 -0.60
CA VAL A 507 16.57 -3.90 0.01
C VAL A 507 15.48 -3.40 -0.91
N GLU A 508 15.84 -2.75 -2.02
CA GLU A 508 14.89 -2.17 -2.98
C GLU A 508 14.47 -3.16 -4.08
N TYR A 509 15.27 -4.19 -4.35
CA TYR A 509 14.96 -5.23 -5.33
C TYR A 509 15.63 -6.57 -4.99
N VAL A 510 15.14 -7.63 -5.62
CA VAL A 510 15.75 -8.97 -5.60
C VAL A 510 15.96 -9.47 -7.02
N VAL A 511 16.91 -10.40 -7.19
CA VAL A 511 17.11 -11.11 -8.46
C VAL A 511 16.59 -12.53 -8.29
N MET A 512 15.54 -12.88 -9.03
CA MET A 512 14.95 -14.21 -9.03
C MET A 512 14.71 -14.67 -10.46
N GLU A 513 15.05 -15.93 -10.76
CA GLU A 513 14.88 -16.55 -12.09
C GLU A 513 15.52 -15.74 -13.23
N GLY A 514 16.64 -15.06 -12.93
CA GLY A 514 17.34 -14.22 -13.92
C GLY A 514 16.64 -12.89 -14.23
N LYS A 515 15.69 -12.45 -13.40
CA LYS A 515 14.98 -11.18 -13.51
C LYS A 515 15.11 -10.35 -12.26
N VAL A 516 15.16 -9.03 -12.45
CA VAL A 516 15.03 -8.07 -11.36
C VAL A 516 13.57 -7.94 -10.98
N LYS A 517 13.25 -8.10 -9.70
CA LYS A 517 11.92 -7.89 -9.15
C LYS A 517 11.98 -6.83 -8.05
N ILE A 518 11.06 -5.87 -8.10
CA ILE A 518 10.99 -4.79 -7.11
C ILE A 518 10.52 -5.37 -5.78
N VAL A 519 11.17 -4.97 -4.68
CA VAL A 519 10.69 -5.18 -3.32
C VAL A 519 10.07 -3.87 -2.84
N ASP A 520 8.83 -3.93 -2.41
CA ASP A 520 8.19 -2.78 -1.81
C ASP A 520 8.82 -2.49 -0.44
N GLU A 521 9.38 -1.30 -0.29
CA GLU A 521 10.07 -0.85 0.93
C GLU A 521 9.18 -0.90 2.18
N GLN A 522 7.88 -0.78 2.03
CA GLN A 522 6.95 -0.72 3.15
C GLN A 522 6.41 -2.10 3.53
N THR A 523 5.99 -2.86 2.54
CA THR A 523 5.42 -4.19 2.77
C THR A 523 6.48 -5.28 2.79
N GLY A 524 7.66 -5.02 2.21
CA GLY A 524 8.72 -6.00 2.03
C GLY A 524 8.31 -7.14 1.09
N ARG A 525 7.32 -6.92 0.22
CA ARG A 525 6.81 -7.89 -0.74
C ARG A 525 7.36 -7.64 -2.14
N ILE A 526 7.43 -8.69 -2.92
CA ILE A 526 7.75 -8.58 -4.34
C ILE A 526 6.54 -8.00 -5.07
N LEU A 527 6.78 -6.97 -5.88
CA LEU A 527 5.79 -6.38 -6.76
C LEU A 527 5.91 -7.01 -8.16
N ASP A 528 5.26 -8.15 -8.35
CA ASP A 528 5.30 -8.85 -9.63
C ASP A 528 4.70 -8.01 -10.76
N GLY A 529 5.39 -8.03 -11.93
CA GLY A 529 4.96 -7.30 -13.11
C GLY A 529 5.21 -5.78 -13.08
N ARG A 530 5.67 -5.21 -11.97
CA ARG A 530 6.06 -3.79 -11.88
C ARG A 530 7.53 -3.59 -12.25
N ARG A 531 7.80 -2.46 -12.89
CA ARG A 531 9.15 -2.03 -13.28
C ARG A 531 9.40 -0.59 -12.84
N TYR A 532 10.64 -0.25 -12.51
CA TYR A 532 11.03 1.15 -12.33
C TYR A 532 10.94 1.89 -13.66
N SER A 533 10.49 3.13 -13.62
CA SER A 533 10.36 4.01 -14.80
C SER A 533 11.71 4.56 -15.28
N ASP A 534 11.66 5.26 -16.39
CA ASP A 534 12.74 6.10 -16.93
C ASP A 534 14.08 5.41 -17.14
N GLY A 535 14.09 4.11 -17.46
CA GLY A 535 15.32 3.37 -17.70
C GLY A 535 16.03 2.88 -16.42
N LEU A 536 15.55 3.19 -15.24
CA LEU A 536 16.16 2.74 -13.98
C LEU A 536 16.12 1.21 -13.85
N HIS A 537 15.03 0.57 -14.26
CA HIS A 537 14.93 -0.90 -14.22
C HIS A 537 15.98 -1.55 -15.09
N GLN A 538 16.16 -1.05 -16.31
CA GLN A 538 17.19 -1.50 -17.25
C GLN A 538 18.61 -1.24 -16.69
N ALA A 539 18.81 -0.12 -16.01
CA ALA A 539 20.07 0.18 -15.34
C ALA A 539 20.39 -0.82 -14.21
N ILE A 540 19.38 -1.26 -13.44
CA ILE A 540 19.54 -2.30 -12.42
C ILE A 540 19.78 -3.66 -13.08
N GLU A 541 19.05 -4.00 -14.14
CA GLU A 541 19.28 -5.22 -14.94
C GLU A 541 20.72 -5.27 -15.47
N ALA A 542 21.23 -4.15 -15.98
CA ALA A 542 22.61 -4.03 -16.41
C ALA A 542 23.61 -4.19 -15.26
N LYS A 543 23.35 -3.55 -14.12
CA LYS A 543 24.15 -3.67 -12.89
C LYS A 543 24.29 -5.12 -12.45
N GLU A 544 23.20 -5.86 -12.42
CA GLU A 544 23.16 -7.26 -11.96
C GLU A 544 23.52 -8.29 -13.05
N ASN A 545 23.88 -7.83 -14.25
CA ASN A 545 24.23 -8.69 -15.42
C ASN A 545 23.10 -9.67 -15.81
N VAL A 546 21.87 -9.29 -15.63
CA VAL A 546 20.72 -10.02 -16.17
C VAL A 546 20.31 -9.45 -17.52
N LYS A 547 19.45 -10.17 -18.24
CA LYS A 547 18.98 -9.71 -19.55
C LYS A 547 18.21 -8.40 -19.40
N ILE A 548 18.62 -7.36 -20.15
CA ILE A 548 17.85 -6.11 -20.22
C ILE A 548 16.62 -6.34 -21.08
N GLU A 549 15.45 -6.04 -20.53
CA GLU A 549 14.20 -6.08 -21.28
C GLU A 549 13.99 -4.75 -22.04
N ALA A 550 13.26 -4.82 -23.17
CA ALA A 550 12.99 -3.67 -24.02
C ALA A 550 12.32 -2.51 -23.25
N ALA A 551 12.52 -1.28 -23.72
CA ALA A 551 11.78 -0.14 -23.25
C ALA A 551 10.28 -0.34 -23.49
N THR A 552 9.44 0.15 -22.59
CA THR A 552 7.99 -0.02 -22.66
C THR A 552 7.29 1.32 -22.87
N GLN A 553 6.25 1.32 -23.71
CA GLN A 553 5.36 2.45 -23.88
C GLN A 553 4.10 2.24 -23.04
N THR A 554 3.68 3.26 -22.34
CA THR A 554 2.43 3.25 -21.55
C THR A 554 1.23 3.34 -22.51
N TYR A 555 0.32 2.38 -22.42
CA TYR A 555 -0.95 2.37 -23.14
C TYR A 555 -2.11 2.93 -22.32
N ALA A 556 -2.17 2.57 -21.05
CA ALA A 556 -3.20 3.03 -20.14
C ALA A 556 -2.65 3.18 -18.72
N THR A 557 -3.15 4.15 -18.00
CA THR A 557 -2.77 4.39 -16.59
C THR A 557 -3.94 4.91 -15.79
N VAL A 558 -4.00 4.56 -14.52
CA VAL A 558 -4.92 5.14 -13.54
C VAL A 558 -4.27 5.11 -12.16
N THR A 559 -4.42 6.16 -11.37
CA THR A 559 -4.03 6.12 -9.96
C THR A 559 -5.06 5.34 -9.16
N LEU A 560 -4.63 4.64 -8.11
CA LEU A 560 -5.55 3.95 -7.19
C LEU A 560 -6.53 4.95 -6.56
N GLN A 561 -6.06 6.17 -6.27
CA GLN A 561 -6.90 7.23 -5.76
C GLN A 561 -8.09 7.52 -6.68
N ASN A 562 -7.82 7.74 -7.96
CA ASN A 562 -8.86 8.04 -8.95
C ASN A 562 -9.76 6.83 -9.22
N TYR A 563 -9.19 5.61 -9.19
CA TYR A 563 -9.99 4.39 -9.31
C TYR A 563 -11.01 4.26 -8.17
N PHE A 564 -10.58 4.35 -6.91
CA PHE A 564 -11.49 4.17 -5.77
C PHE A 564 -12.48 5.33 -5.57
N ARG A 565 -12.19 6.51 -6.11
CA ARG A 565 -13.14 7.64 -6.14
C ARG A 565 -14.34 7.43 -7.09
N MET A 566 -14.27 6.44 -7.98
CA MET A 566 -15.39 6.13 -8.90
C MET A 566 -16.55 5.40 -8.21
N TYR A 567 -16.33 4.79 -7.04
CA TYR A 567 -17.39 4.11 -6.32
C TYR A 567 -18.43 5.10 -5.77
N ASN A 568 -19.71 4.75 -5.92
CA ASN A 568 -20.81 5.52 -5.34
C ASN A 568 -20.66 5.58 -3.81
N LYS A 569 -20.24 4.48 -3.21
CA LYS A 569 -19.95 4.37 -1.79
C LYS A 569 -18.66 3.58 -1.55
N LEU A 570 -17.75 4.17 -0.80
CA LEU A 570 -16.48 3.57 -0.40
C LEU A 570 -16.42 3.45 1.12
N ALA A 571 -15.93 2.33 1.61
CA ALA A 571 -15.65 2.11 3.01
C ALA A 571 -14.31 1.39 3.18
N GLY A 572 -13.76 1.41 4.36
CA GLY A 572 -12.50 0.72 4.63
C GLY A 572 -12.38 0.22 6.05
N MET A 573 -11.54 -0.78 6.27
CA MET A 573 -11.23 -1.29 7.60
C MET A 573 -9.74 -1.54 7.74
N THR A 574 -9.21 -1.24 8.91
CA THR A 574 -7.81 -1.49 9.28
C THR A 574 -7.64 -1.41 10.80
N GLY A 575 -6.47 -1.80 11.31
CA GLY A 575 -6.10 -1.58 12.71
C GLY A 575 -5.43 -0.24 12.97
N THR A 576 -5.19 0.61 11.96
CA THR A 576 -4.27 1.75 12.05
C THR A 576 -4.59 2.87 11.05
N ALA A 577 -5.76 3.49 11.10
CA ALA A 577 -6.14 4.58 10.20
C ALA A 577 -6.05 5.98 10.85
N GLU A 578 -6.19 6.07 12.17
CA GLU A 578 -6.26 7.34 12.90
C GLU A 578 -5.09 8.27 12.62
N THR A 579 -3.89 7.72 12.44
CA THR A 579 -2.68 8.51 12.15
C THR A 579 -2.75 9.25 10.82
N GLU A 580 -3.48 8.69 9.85
CA GLU A 580 -3.63 9.19 8.48
C GLU A 580 -5.04 9.72 8.20
N ALA A 581 -5.87 9.96 9.24
CA ALA A 581 -7.26 10.40 9.09
C ALA A 581 -7.40 11.69 8.25
N GLY A 582 -6.42 12.60 8.34
CA GLY A 582 -6.38 13.82 7.51
C GLY A 582 -6.27 13.49 6.03
N GLU A 583 -5.37 12.57 5.65
CA GLU A 583 -5.18 12.16 4.25
C GLU A 583 -6.40 11.42 3.69
N PHE A 584 -6.99 10.50 4.47
CA PHE A 584 -8.22 9.81 4.07
C PHE A 584 -9.36 10.78 3.79
N TRP A 585 -9.50 11.82 4.62
CA TRP A 585 -10.51 12.85 4.40
C TRP A 585 -10.19 13.74 3.20
N ASP A 586 -8.95 14.22 3.07
CA ASP A 586 -8.57 15.15 2.02
C ASP A 586 -8.71 14.52 0.63
N ILE A 587 -8.25 13.27 0.47
CA ILE A 587 -8.21 12.58 -0.83
C ILE A 587 -9.55 11.87 -1.13
N TYR A 588 -10.05 11.06 -0.19
CA TYR A 588 -11.16 10.13 -0.45
C TYR A 588 -12.49 10.55 0.17
N LYS A 589 -12.49 11.61 0.99
CA LYS A 589 -13.64 12.04 1.81
C LYS A 589 -14.10 10.96 2.81
N LEU A 590 -13.20 10.07 3.19
CA LEU A 590 -13.46 9.01 4.16
C LEU A 590 -13.16 9.50 5.59
N ASP A 591 -14.15 9.44 6.45
CA ASP A 591 -14.00 9.71 7.88
C ASP A 591 -13.55 8.44 8.62
N VAL A 592 -12.67 8.59 9.61
CA VAL A 592 -12.15 7.46 10.41
C VAL A 592 -12.89 7.37 11.72
N ALA A 593 -13.58 6.25 11.95
CA ALA A 593 -14.24 5.90 13.19
C ALA A 593 -13.41 4.85 13.96
N VAL A 594 -12.91 5.19 15.14
CA VAL A 594 -12.15 4.27 16.00
C VAL A 594 -13.15 3.46 16.85
N ILE A 595 -13.16 2.14 16.60
CA ILE A 595 -14.08 1.22 17.27
C ILE A 595 -13.44 0.69 18.56
N PRO A 596 -14.15 0.68 19.69
CA PRO A 596 -13.63 0.13 20.94
C PRO A 596 -13.37 -1.38 20.80
N THR A 597 -12.35 -1.88 21.51
CA THR A 597 -12.04 -3.31 21.54
C THR A 597 -13.07 -4.07 22.39
N ASN A 598 -13.35 -5.32 21.99
CA ASN A 598 -14.27 -6.19 22.73
C ASN A 598 -13.77 -6.49 24.16
N ARG A 599 -12.46 -6.62 24.33
CA ARG A 599 -11.78 -6.78 25.61
C ARG A 599 -10.65 -5.78 25.75
N ASN A 600 -10.34 -5.38 26.98
CA ASN A 600 -9.22 -4.47 27.22
C ASN A 600 -7.89 -5.07 26.75
N ILE A 601 -7.06 -4.23 26.15
CA ILE A 601 -5.72 -4.64 25.70
C ILE A 601 -4.83 -4.89 26.91
N SER A 602 -4.32 -6.13 27.04
CA SER A 602 -3.42 -6.55 28.14
C SER A 602 -1.94 -6.48 27.77
N ARG A 603 -1.62 -6.12 26.51
CA ARG A 603 -0.25 -6.01 26.01
C ARG A 603 0.51 -4.88 26.74
N LYS A 604 1.78 -5.14 27.07
CA LYS A 604 2.71 -4.14 27.61
C LYS A 604 3.59 -3.60 26.50
N ASP A 605 3.45 -2.34 26.16
CA ASP A 605 4.31 -1.64 25.19
C ASP A 605 5.46 -0.97 25.97
N GLU A 606 6.67 -1.57 25.85
CA GLU A 606 7.88 -1.11 26.53
C GLU A 606 8.49 0.08 25.80
N GLN A 607 9.33 0.85 26.52
CA GLN A 607 10.04 1.99 25.93
C GLN A 607 11.12 1.50 24.95
N ASP A 608 11.42 2.33 23.95
CA ASP A 608 12.48 2.05 22.98
C ASP A 608 13.84 2.01 23.65
N LEU A 609 14.66 1.07 23.20
CA LEU A 609 16.07 0.97 23.57
C LEU A 609 16.93 1.56 22.45
N VAL A 610 17.67 2.61 22.76
CA VAL A 610 18.47 3.35 21.77
C VAL A 610 19.95 3.06 21.96
N TYR A 611 20.57 2.54 20.90
CA TYR A 611 21.98 2.16 20.83
C TYR A 611 22.75 3.13 19.92
N LYS A 612 24.06 3.20 20.14
CA LYS A 612 24.93 4.03 19.33
C LYS A 612 25.10 3.46 17.91
N THR A 613 25.31 2.16 17.81
CA THR A 613 25.61 1.47 16.55
C THR A 613 24.60 0.34 16.23
N LYS A 614 24.45 0.02 14.95
CA LYS A 614 23.64 -1.12 14.49
C LYS A 614 24.16 -2.44 15.07
N ARG A 615 25.48 -2.60 15.23
CA ARG A 615 26.10 -3.80 15.78
C ARG A 615 25.64 -4.06 17.21
N GLU A 616 25.70 -3.04 18.08
CA GLU A 616 25.25 -3.15 19.49
C GLU A 616 23.76 -3.49 19.53
N LYS A 617 22.96 -2.81 18.73
CA LYS A 617 21.53 -3.05 18.61
C LYS A 617 21.22 -4.51 18.26
N TYR A 618 21.84 -5.06 17.22
CA TYR A 618 21.56 -6.45 16.82
C TYR A 618 22.02 -7.47 17.85
N ASN A 619 23.14 -7.24 18.53
CA ASN A 619 23.56 -8.11 19.64
C ASN A 619 22.51 -8.12 20.76
N ALA A 620 22.03 -6.95 21.16
CA ALA A 620 20.98 -6.82 22.18
C ALA A 620 19.65 -7.45 21.75
N VAL A 621 19.28 -7.33 20.47
CA VAL A 621 18.11 -8.02 19.91
C VAL A 621 18.24 -9.53 20.06
N ILE A 622 19.39 -10.11 19.70
CA ILE A 622 19.64 -11.55 19.81
C ILE A 622 19.60 -12.01 21.27
N ASP A 623 20.18 -11.22 22.19
CA ASP A 623 20.16 -11.55 23.63
C ASP A 623 18.72 -11.51 24.19
N LYS A 624 17.92 -10.51 23.76
CA LYS A 624 16.50 -10.42 24.14
C LYS A 624 15.67 -11.57 23.59
N ILE A 625 15.91 -11.99 22.34
CA ILE A 625 15.27 -13.17 21.75
C ILE A 625 15.58 -14.41 22.58
N ALA A 626 16.85 -14.63 22.95
CA ALA A 626 17.26 -15.75 23.77
C ALA A 626 16.56 -15.73 25.15
N GLU A 627 16.49 -14.57 25.80
CA GLU A 627 15.80 -14.39 27.09
C GLU A 627 14.31 -14.78 27.00
N GLU A 628 13.59 -14.25 26.04
CA GLU A 628 12.15 -14.48 25.89
C GLU A 628 11.85 -15.95 25.49
N THR A 629 12.69 -16.54 24.64
CA THR A 629 12.59 -17.95 24.25
C THR A 629 12.79 -18.89 25.43
N GLN A 630 13.76 -18.57 26.31
CA GLN A 630 14.00 -19.35 27.56
C GLN A 630 12.82 -19.32 28.53
N LYS A 631 12.02 -18.23 28.50
CA LYS A 631 10.76 -18.12 29.25
C LYS A 631 9.62 -18.93 28.63
N GLY A 632 9.83 -19.62 27.52
CA GLY A 632 8.81 -20.35 26.78
C GLY A 632 7.90 -19.47 25.95
N ARG A 633 8.23 -18.19 25.77
CA ARG A 633 7.42 -17.27 24.96
C ARG A 633 7.77 -17.40 23.47
N PRO A 634 6.78 -17.39 22.55
CA PRO A 634 7.06 -17.16 21.15
C PRO A 634 7.53 -15.72 20.92
N VAL A 635 8.42 -15.53 19.95
CA VAL A 635 9.00 -14.22 19.63
C VAL A 635 8.79 -13.90 18.17
N LEU A 636 8.16 -12.76 17.89
CA LEU A 636 8.07 -12.20 16.55
C LEU A 636 9.01 -11.01 16.42
N VAL A 637 9.98 -11.12 15.51
CA VAL A 637 10.98 -10.09 15.25
C VAL A 637 10.61 -9.36 13.96
N GLY A 638 10.29 -8.08 14.06
CA GLY A 638 10.02 -7.21 12.91
C GLY A 638 11.31 -6.59 12.37
N THR A 639 11.55 -6.71 11.05
CA THR A 639 12.70 -6.14 10.35
C THR A 639 12.23 -5.25 9.19
N THR A 640 13.05 -4.26 8.81
CA THR A 640 12.70 -3.32 7.74
C THR A 640 13.15 -3.79 6.35
N SER A 641 14.09 -4.73 6.27
CA SER A 641 14.58 -5.25 4.99
C SER A 641 14.88 -6.76 5.02
N VAL A 642 14.97 -7.34 3.82
CA VAL A 642 15.40 -8.73 3.63
C VAL A 642 16.82 -8.94 4.16
N GLU A 643 17.74 -7.99 3.91
CA GLU A 643 19.13 -8.04 4.37
C GLU A 643 19.21 -8.19 5.90
N ILE A 644 18.45 -7.39 6.64
CA ILE A 644 18.39 -7.44 8.10
C ILE A 644 17.82 -8.79 8.58
N SER A 645 16.78 -9.28 7.92
CA SER A 645 16.18 -10.57 8.26
C SER A 645 17.18 -11.74 8.10
N GLU A 646 17.96 -11.71 7.03
CA GLU A 646 19.00 -12.71 6.76
C GLU A 646 20.19 -12.58 7.71
N LEU A 647 20.60 -11.34 8.05
CA LEU A 647 21.65 -11.07 9.03
C LEU A 647 21.28 -11.66 10.40
N LEU A 648 20.09 -11.34 10.89
CA LEU A 648 19.61 -11.86 12.18
C LEU A 648 19.44 -13.38 12.14
N SER A 649 18.96 -13.95 11.04
CA SER A 649 18.89 -15.40 10.86
C SER A 649 20.27 -16.06 11.00
N ARG A 650 21.31 -15.51 10.38
CA ARG A 650 22.68 -16.00 10.53
C ARG A 650 23.16 -15.89 11.98
N MET A 651 22.89 -14.79 12.66
CA MET A 651 23.28 -14.60 14.07
C MET A 651 22.56 -15.58 15.01
N LEU A 652 21.27 -15.85 14.80
CA LEU A 652 20.50 -16.83 15.59
C LEU A 652 20.99 -18.25 15.34
N LYS A 653 21.32 -18.60 14.08
CA LYS A 653 21.94 -19.91 13.77
C LYS A 653 23.24 -20.13 14.51
N LEU A 654 24.11 -19.10 14.60
CA LEU A 654 25.38 -19.18 15.36
C LEU A 654 25.15 -19.38 16.85
N LYS A 655 24.05 -18.88 17.41
CA LYS A 655 23.65 -19.13 18.82
C LYS A 655 22.81 -20.40 19.00
N GLY A 656 22.55 -21.16 17.94
CA GLY A 656 21.78 -22.41 18.01
C GLY A 656 20.30 -22.22 18.29
N ILE A 657 19.74 -21.00 18.04
CA ILE A 657 18.33 -20.69 18.26
C ILE A 657 17.55 -21.08 17.00
N ARG A 658 16.59 -22.00 17.16
CA ARG A 658 15.68 -22.39 16.07
C ARG A 658 14.74 -21.23 15.72
N HIS A 659 14.59 -20.93 14.44
CA HIS A 659 13.75 -19.83 14.00
C HIS A 659 13.24 -20.05 12.57
N ASN A 660 12.14 -19.38 12.24
CA ASN A 660 11.58 -19.26 10.90
C ASN A 660 11.85 -17.85 10.35
N VAL A 661 12.01 -17.73 9.04
CA VAL A 661 12.18 -16.43 8.36
C VAL A 661 11.05 -16.25 7.35
N LEU A 662 10.41 -15.10 7.43
CA LEU A 662 9.33 -14.68 6.55
C LEU A 662 9.71 -13.35 5.90
N ASN A 663 10.14 -13.40 4.65
CA ASN A 663 10.55 -12.25 3.86
C ASN A 663 10.10 -12.41 2.39
N ALA A 664 10.37 -11.41 1.56
CA ALA A 664 9.96 -11.39 0.15
C ALA A 664 10.36 -12.64 -0.65
N LYS A 665 11.47 -13.31 -0.29
CA LYS A 665 11.94 -14.53 -0.97
C LYS A 665 11.16 -15.80 -0.60
N LEU A 666 10.44 -15.80 0.53
CA LEU A 666 9.82 -16.99 1.13
C LEU A 666 8.29 -16.86 1.29
N HIS A 667 7.65 -15.99 0.53
CA HIS A 667 6.22 -15.67 0.63
C HIS A 667 5.27 -16.85 0.40
N GLN A 668 5.68 -17.85 -0.39
CA GLN A 668 4.84 -19.02 -0.70
C GLN A 668 4.49 -19.89 0.54
N ARG A 669 5.29 -19.83 1.61
CA ARG A 669 5.07 -20.57 2.87
C ARG A 669 4.58 -19.67 4.00
N GLU A 670 4.11 -18.48 3.67
CA GLU A 670 3.73 -17.46 4.65
C GLU A 670 2.68 -17.97 5.66
N ALA A 671 1.63 -18.62 5.17
CA ALA A 671 0.55 -19.10 6.02
C ALA A 671 1.01 -20.18 7.03
N GLU A 672 1.86 -21.12 6.61
CA GLU A 672 2.42 -22.16 7.47
C GLU A 672 3.29 -21.56 8.58
N ILE A 673 4.20 -20.62 8.20
CA ILE A 673 5.12 -19.99 9.15
C ILE A 673 4.34 -19.17 10.19
N VAL A 674 3.27 -18.47 9.76
CA VAL A 674 2.45 -17.67 10.68
C VAL A 674 1.66 -18.56 11.65
N GLN A 675 1.18 -19.72 11.21
CA GLN A 675 0.52 -20.68 12.11
C GLN A 675 1.46 -21.18 13.22
N GLU A 676 2.74 -21.40 12.92
CA GLU A 676 3.72 -21.83 13.90
C GLU A 676 4.19 -20.70 14.82
N ALA A 677 4.09 -19.44 14.40
CA ALA A 677 4.66 -18.28 15.08
C ALA A 677 4.12 -18.05 16.51
N GLY A 678 2.97 -18.64 16.86
CA GLY A 678 2.37 -18.58 18.19
C GLY A 678 2.72 -19.74 19.13
N GLN A 679 3.53 -20.70 18.68
CA GLN A 679 3.88 -21.88 19.47
C GLN A 679 5.02 -21.59 20.44
N THR A 680 5.05 -22.33 21.56
CA THR A 680 6.03 -22.15 22.64
C THR A 680 7.47 -22.13 22.15
N GLY A 681 8.21 -21.07 22.44
CA GLY A 681 9.63 -20.94 22.16
C GLY A 681 9.99 -20.79 20.66
N ILE A 682 9.02 -20.65 19.77
CA ILE A 682 9.29 -20.41 18.35
C ILE A 682 9.66 -18.94 18.11
N VAL A 683 10.72 -18.74 17.34
CA VAL A 683 11.15 -17.42 16.89
C VAL A 683 10.79 -17.27 15.41
N THR A 684 10.11 -16.19 15.07
CA THR A 684 9.79 -15.85 13.68
C THR A 684 10.37 -14.48 13.36
N ILE A 685 11.24 -14.39 12.37
CA ILE A 685 11.72 -13.12 11.82
C ILE A 685 10.85 -12.78 10.63
N ALA A 686 10.20 -11.62 10.65
CA ALA A 686 9.34 -11.17 9.57
C ALA A 686 9.76 -9.79 9.09
N THR A 687 9.86 -9.60 7.77
CA THR A 687 9.95 -8.24 7.19
C THR A 687 8.62 -7.53 7.38
N ASN A 688 8.65 -6.20 7.27
CA ASN A 688 7.47 -5.35 7.41
C ASN A 688 6.29 -5.94 6.63
N MET A 689 5.13 -5.98 7.26
CA MET A 689 3.85 -6.42 6.67
C MET A 689 3.75 -7.89 6.27
N ALA A 690 4.83 -8.68 6.30
CA ALA A 690 4.74 -10.11 6.06
C ALA A 690 3.80 -10.77 7.09
N GLY A 691 2.90 -11.64 6.66
CA GLY A 691 1.85 -12.22 7.51
C GLY A 691 0.69 -11.26 7.84
N ARG A 692 0.57 -10.10 7.18
CA ARG A 692 -0.55 -9.17 7.37
C ARG A 692 -1.88 -9.84 6.98
N GLY A 693 -2.94 -9.56 7.72
CA GLY A 693 -4.25 -10.18 7.51
C GLY A 693 -4.36 -11.63 8.02
N THR A 694 -3.27 -12.20 8.57
CA THR A 694 -3.26 -13.54 9.17
C THR A 694 -3.12 -13.46 10.69
N ASP A 695 -3.94 -14.23 11.41
CA ASP A 695 -3.93 -14.26 12.87
C ASP A 695 -2.89 -15.24 13.42
N ILE A 696 -2.14 -14.81 14.44
CA ILE A 696 -1.20 -15.66 15.18
C ILE A 696 -1.95 -16.23 16.39
N LYS A 697 -2.30 -17.51 16.34
CA LYS A 697 -2.97 -18.22 17.44
C LYS A 697 -1.92 -18.68 18.46
N LEU A 698 -2.12 -18.33 19.73
CA LEU A 698 -1.23 -18.73 20.81
C LEU A 698 -1.42 -20.22 21.14
N GLY A 699 -0.31 -20.95 21.21
CA GLY A 699 -0.26 -22.34 21.63
C GLY A 699 -0.57 -22.54 23.13
N ALA A 700 -0.72 -23.79 23.54
CA ALA A 700 -0.95 -24.13 24.94
C ALA A 700 0.22 -23.65 25.83
N GLY A 701 -0.11 -23.07 27.01
CA GLY A 701 0.88 -22.58 27.98
C GLY A 701 1.54 -21.25 27.63
N VAL A 702 1.31 -20.70 26.42
CA VAL A 702 1.92 -19.43 25.99
C VAL A 702 1.32 -18.23 26.69
N LYS A 703 0.02 -18.27 27.00
CA LYS A 703 -0.65 -17.18 27.75
C LYS A 703 -0.09 -17.06 29.16
N GLU A 704 0.14 -18.16 29.82
CA GLU A 704 0.73 -18.25 31.17
C GLU A 704 2.20 -17.79 31.17
N ALA A 705 2.94 -18.05 30.08
CA ALA A 705 4.30 -17.57 29.90
C ALA A 705 4.41 -16.05 29.62
N GLY A 706 3.27 -15.35 29.42
CA GLY A 706 3.21 -13.93 29.14
C GLY A 706 2.90 -13.55 27.70
N GLY A 707 2.45 -14.52 26.88
CA GLY A 707 2.00 -14.32 25.50
C GLY A 707 3.12 -14.05 24.50
N LEU A 708 2.74 -13.57 23.31
CA LEU A 708 3.67 -13.26 22.21
C LEU A 708 4.53 -12.05 22.55
N ALA A 709 5.86 -12.18 22.38
CA ALA A 709 6.80 -11.08 22.49
C ALA A 709 7.11 -10.49 21.10
N ILE A 710 6.89 -9.20 20.94
CA ILE A 710 7.20 -8.45 19.72
C ILE A 710 8.53 -7.70 19.92
N ILE A 711 9.47 -7.92 19.02
CA ILE A 711 10.75 -7.20 18.97
C ILE A 711 10.87 -6.47 17.65
N GLY A 712 10.80 -5.14 17.65
CA GLY A 712 11.06 -4.31 16.49
C GLY A 712 12.55 -4.00 16.40
N THR A 713 13.22 -4.28 15.29
CA THR A 713 14.66 -4.04 15.13
C THR A 713 14.99 -2.62 14.70
N GLU A 714 13.97 -1.88 14.26
CA GLU A 714 14.03 -0.46 13.90
C GLU A 714 12.64 0.17 14.06
N ARG A 715 12.57 1.49 14.15
CA ARG A 715 11.34 2.23 13.94
C ARG A 715 11.15 2.45 12.45
N HIS A 716 9.95 2.15 11.98
CA HIS A 716 9.58 2.40 10.59
C HIS A 716 9.42 3.91 10.31
N GLU A 717 9.43 4.30 9.04
CA GLU A 717 9.14 5.67 8.62
C GLU A 717 7.71 6.13 8.99
N SER A 718 6.76 5.20 9.05
CA SER A 718 5.37 5.46 9.42
C SER A 718 5.03 4.84 10.78
N ARG A 719 4.40 5.64 11.66
CA ARG A 719 3.93 5.23 12.98
C ARG A 719 2.90 4.11 12.92
N ARG A 720 2.10 4.06 11.85
CA ARG A 720 1.09 3.03 11.70
C ARG A 720 1.69 1.63 11.51
N VAL A 721 2.82 1.49 10.80
CA VAL A 721 3.52 0.20 10.63
C VAL A 721 4.03 -0.31 11.97
N ASP A 722 4.58 0.56 12.80
CA ASP A 722 4.96 0.21 14.18
C ASP A 722 3.74 -0.25 15.01
N ARG A 723 2.60 0.44 14.87
CA ARG A 723 1.34 0.05 15.55
C ARG A 723 0.83 -1.31 15.05
N GLN A 724 0.95 -1.59 13.75
CA GLN A 724 0.56 -2.89 13.17
C GLN A 724 1.44 -4.03 13.68
N LEU A 725 2.76 -3.82 13.78
CA LEU A 725 3.66 -4.80 14.35
C LEU A 725 3.31 -5.09 15.82
N ARG A 726 3.11 -4.04 16.64
CA ARG A 726 2.65 -4.17 18.03
C ARG A 726 1.31 -4.90 18.12
N GLY A 727 0.38 -4.61 17.23
CA GLY A 727 -0.97 -5.19 17.19
C GLY A 727 -1.01 -6.69 16.93
N ARG A 728 0.11 -7.32 16.58
CA ARG A 728 0.17 -8.77 16.46
C ARG A 728 0.13 -9.50 17.80
N ALA A 729 0.46 -8.83 18.90
CA ALA A 729 0.34 -9.35 20.27
C ALA A 729 -0.79 -8.66 21.02
N GLY A 730 -1.29 -9.29 22.07
CA GLY A 730 -2.33 -8.72 22.97
C GLY A 730 -3.72 -8.70 22.37
N ARG A 731 -4.08 -9.68 21.54
CA ARG A 731 -5.39 -9.79 20.88
C ARG A 731 -6.43 -10.36 21.83
N GLN A 732 -7.67 -9.87 21.75
CA GLN A 732 -8.81 -10.33 22.56
C GLN A 732 -8.50 -10.46 24.06
N GLY A 733 -7.69 -9.53 24.59
CA GLY A 733 -7.30 -9.51 26.01
C GLY A 733 -6.16 -10.48 26.36
N ASP A 734 -5.54 -11.15 25.40
CA ASP A 734 -4.38 -12.00 25.64
C ASP A 734 -3.17 -11.17 26.12
N PRO A 735 -2.31 -11.72 26.99
CA PRO A 735 -1.07 -11.06 27.38
C PRO A 735 -0.11 -10.96 26.20
N GLY A 736 0.84 -10.06 26.29
CA GLY A 736 1.88 -9.86 25.29
C GLY A 736 2.78 -8.70 25.63
N SER A 737 3.85 -8.51 24.88
CA SER A 737 4.74 -7.35 25.02
C SER A 737 5.27 -6.89 23.67
N SER A 738 5.63 -5.59 23.60
CA SER A 738 6.34 -5.06 22.45
C SER A 738 7.50 -4.17 22.89
N GLN A 739 8.65 -4.27 22.23
CA GLN A 739 9.81 -3.41 22.45
C GLN A 739 10.54 -3.14 21.15
N PHE A 740 10.96 -1.89 20.92
CA PHE A 740 11.75 -1.49 19.77
C PHE A 740 13.20 -1.23 20.16
N PHE A 741 14.10 -1.70 19.31
CA PHE A 741 15.53 -1.52 19.38
C PHE A 741 15.97 -0.60 18.25
N VAL A 742 16.49 0.57 18.56
CA VAL A 742 16.80 1.63 17.61
C VAL A 742 18.28 1.97 17.68
N SER A 743 18.90 2.29 16.55
CA SER A 743 20.27 2.79 16.47
C SER A 743 20.30 4.20 15.87
N LEU A 744 21.32 4.99 16.24
CA LEU A 744 21.58 6.28 15.60
C LEU A 744 21.96 6.14 14.11
N GLU A 745 22.41 4.96 13.72
CA GLU A 745 22.78 4.61 12.34
C GLU A 745 21.57 4.16 11.50
N ASP A 746 20.38 4.01 12.11
CA ASP A 746 19.16 3.64 11.37
C ASP A 746 18.71 4.78 10.45
N ASP A 747 18.10 4.46 9.31
CA ASP A 747 17.79 5.43 8.26
C ASP A 747 16.86 6.54 8.73
N LEU A 748 15.83 6.21 9.50
CA LEU A 748 14.94 7.21 10.10
C LEU A 748 15.71 8.21 10.98
N MET A 749 16.67 7.71 11.75
CA MET A 749 17.51 8.56 12.62
C MET A 749 18.56 9.34 11.83
N ARG A 750 19.06 8.78 10.75
CA ARG A 750 20.06 9.38 9.86
C ARG A 750 19.44 10.51 9.02
N LEU A 751 18.29 10.28 8.39
CA LEU A 751 17.66 11.22 7.46
C LEU A 751 16.82 12.30 8.16
N PHE A 752 16.14 11.94 9.24
CA PHE A 752 15.16 12.80 9.89
C PHE A 752 15.44 13.05 11.38
N GLY A 753 16.54 12.50 11.92
CA GLY A 753 16.97 12.74 13.29
C GLY A 753 17.25 14.22 13.52
N SER A 754 16.55 14.83 14.48
CA SER A 754 16.71 16.26 14.76
C SER A 754 18.06 16.58 15.40
N GLU A 755 18.59 17.80 15.15
CA GLU A 755 19.76 18.36 15.89
C GLU A 755 19.62 18.23 17.40
N ARG A 756 18.38 18.21 17.93
CA ARG A 756 18.12 18.01 19.34
C ARG A 756 18.54 16.62 19.81
N ILE A 757 18.26 15.57 19.02
CA ILE A 757 18.66 14.20 19.37
C ILE A 757 20.19 14.12 19.37
N ALA A 758 20.85 14.63 18.33
CA ALA A 758 22.30 14.66 18.26
C ALA A 758 22.92 15.42 19.45
N ARG A 759 22.40 16.62 19.78
CA ARG A 759 22.87 17.42 20.95
C ARG A 759 22.60 16.74 22.31
N ILE A 760 21.49 16.03 22.46
CA ILE A 760 21.18 15.28 23.68
C ILE A 760 22.18 14.13 23.84
N MET A 761 22.47 13.42 22.76
CA MET A 761 23.42 12.30 22.74
C MET A 761 24.86 12.76 23.03
N ASP A 762 25.28 13.88 22.41
CA ASP A 762 26.57 14.47 22.66
C ASP A 762 26.74 14.95 24.13
N ARG A 763 25.68 15.53 24.72
CA ARG A 763 25.67 15.93 26.15
C ARG A 763 25.69 14.75 27.10
N LEU A 764 25.08 13.64 26.74
CA LEU A 764 25.06 12.43 27.57
C LEU A 764 26.37 11.65 27.52
N GLY A 765 27.27 11.99 26.58
CA GLY A 765 28.62 11.39 26.50
C GLY A 765 28.58 9.88 26.29
N MET A 766 27.65 9.36 25.50
CA MET A 766 27.39 7.94 25.29
C MET A 766 28.63 7.16 24.91
N LYS A 767 29.01 6.19 25.73
CA LYS A 767 30.07 5.24 25.42
C LYS A 767 29.53 4.04 24.67
N GLU A 768 30.40 3.34 23.96
CA GLU A 768 30.03 2.07 23.34
C GLU A 768 29.56 1.08 24.41
N GLY A 769 28.39 0.44 24.20
CA GLY A 769 27.78 -0.48 25.19
C GLY A 769 26.72 0.15 26.11
N GLU A 770 26.55 1.47 26.09
CA GLU A 770 25.49 2.13 26.88
C GLU A 770 24.18 2.17 26.12
N VAL A 771 23.08 1.89 26.84
CA VAL A 771 21.70 1.90 26.31
C VAL A 771 20.96 3.07 26.90
N ILE A 772 20.30 3.86 26.04
CA ILE A 772 19.43 4.93 26.51
C ILE A 772 17.97 4.47 26.43
N GLN A 773 17.30 4.53 27.56
CA GLN A 773 15.87 4.33 27.67
C GLN A 773 15.23 5.61 28.18
N SER A 774 14.59 6.37 27.29
CA SER A 774 14.00 7.66 27.63
C SER A 774 12.75 7.94 26.81
N GLY A 775 11.65 8.23 27.49
CA GLY A 775 10.40 8.64 26.85
C GLY A 775 10.51 9.95 26.05
N MET A 776 11.53 10.77 26.33
CA MET A 776 11.81 12.00 25.56
C MET A 776 12.37 11.65 24.17
N ILE A 777 13.20 10.62 24.08
CA ILE A 777 13.78 10.15 22.81
C ILE A 777 12.71 9.47 21.97
N THR A 778 11.91 8.58 22.57
CA THR A 778 10.74 7.96 21.89
C THR A 778 9.82 9.02 21.28
N LYS A 779 9.46 10.08 22.03
CA LYS A 779 8.67 11.20 21.48
C LYS A 779 9.38 11.98 20.36
N SER A 780 10.69 12.02 20.37
CA SER A 780 11.46 12.70 19.31
C SER A 780 11.50 11.85 18.03
N ILE A 781 11.57 10.52 18.17
CA ILE A 781 11.44 9.58 17.05
C ILE A 781 10.04 9.69 16.44
N GLU A 782 8.98 9.69 17.24
CA GLU A 782 7.60 9.87 16.77
C GLU A 782 7.39 11.18 16.00
N ARG A 783 8.07 12.27 16.41
CA ARG A 783 8.04 13.54 15.67
C ARG A 783 8.79 13.44 14.33
N ALA A 784 9.89 12.69 14.29
CA ALA A 784 10.60 12.43 13.05
C ALA A 784 9.72 11.64 12.08
N GLN A 785 9.08 10.57 12.55
CA GLN A 785 8.11 9.79 11.76
C GLN A 785 6.98 10.68 11.22
N LYS A 786 6.38 11.51 12.07
CA LYS A 786 5.32 12.43 11.64
C LYS A 786 5.78 13.38 10.52
N LYS A 787 7.01 13.87 10.58
CA LYS A 787 7.57 14.72 9.53
C LYS A 787 7.77 13.97 8.22
N VAL A 788 8.15 12.68 8.29
CA VAL A 788 8.25 11.81 7.10
C VAL A 788 6.86 11.55 6.51
N GLU A 789 5.88 11.21 7.35
CA GLU A 789 4.48 11.03 6.94
C GLU A 789 3.94 12.27 6.21
N GLU A 790 4.14 13.47 6.76
CA GLU A 790 3.75 14.74 6.15
C GLU A 790 4.46 14.99 4.81
N ASN A 791 5.74 14.66 4.69
CA ASN A 791 6.47 14.78 3.43
C ASN A 791 5.95 13.80 2.37
N ASN A 792 5.75 12.53 2.75
CA ASN A 792 5.22 11.50 1.87
C ASN A 792 3.79 11.83 1.40
N PHE A 793 2.95 12.35 2.28
CA PHE A 793 1.63 12.87 1.91
C PHE A 793 1.74 14.01 0.88
N GLY A 794 2.65 14.95 1.09
CA GLY A 794 2.91 16.05 0.14
C GLY A 794 3.31 15.55 -1.26
N ILE A 795 4.09 14.46 -1.33
CA ILE A 795 4.48 13.83 -2.61
C ILE A 795 3.25 13.18 -3.28
N ARG A 796 2.50 12.36 -2.55
CA ARG A 796 1.28 11.72 -3.08
C ARG A 796 0.24 12.73 -3.54
N LYS A 797 0.05 13.81 -2.79
CA LYS A 797 -0.89 14.88 -3.14
C LYS A 797 -0.49 15.58 -4.45
N ARG A 798 0.80 15.88 -4.65
CA ARG A 798 1.28 16.48 -5.91
C ARG A 798 1.11 15.54 -7.10
N LEU A 799 1.38 14.26 -6.94
CA LEU A 799 1.15 13.26 -7.98
C LEU A 799 -0.33 13.20 -8.37
N LEU A 800 -1.21 13.23 -7.38
CA LEU A 800 -2.65 13.23 -7.61
C LEU A 800 -3.13 14.52 -8.29
N GLU A 801 -2.68 15.69 -7.85
CA GLU A 801 -3.02 16.99 -8.47
C GLU A 801 -2.61 17.03 -9.95
N TYR A 802 -1.48 16.41 -10.30
CA TYR A 802 -1.05 16.27 -11.69
C TYR A 802 -1.95 15.29 -12.47
N ASP A 803 -2.26 14.12 -11.88
CA ASP A 803 -3.10 13.10 -12.51
C ASP A 803 -4.58 13.54 -12.59
N ASP A 804 -5.08 14.41 -11.72
CA ASP A 804 -6.46 14.90 -11.75
C ASP A 804 -6.78 15.65 -13.05
N GLN A 805 -5.82 16.39 -13.60
CA GLN A 805 -6.01 17.04 -14.91
C GLN A 805 -6.13 16.00 -16.03
N MET A 806 -5.27 14.98 -16.01
CA MET A 806 -5.33 13.87 -16.96
C MET A 806 -6.59 13.03 -16.74
N ASN A 807 -7.05 12.91 -15.50
CA ASN A 807 -8.23 12.14 -15.15
C ASN A 807 -9.51 12.73 -15.70
N HIS A 808 -9.68 14.05 -15.70
CA HIS A 808 -10.82 14.70 -16.34
C HIS A 808 -10.90 14.39 -17.85
N GLN A 809 -9.76 14.39 -18.54
CA GLN A 809 -9.72 14.01 -19.96
C GLN A 809 -10.03 12.52 -20.12
N ARG A 810 -9.48 11.68 -19.27
CA ARG A 810 -9.71 10.22 -19.26
C ARG A 810 -11.17 9.88 -19.04
N GLU A 811 -11.84 10.50 -18.07
CA GLU A 811 -13.26 10.29 -17.78
C GLU A 811 -14.14 10.64 -18.98
N VAL A 812 -13.87 11.75 -19.65
CA VAL A 812 -14.62 12.15 -20.86
C VAL A 812 -14.41 11.16 -21.99
N ILE A 813 -13.16 10.79 -22.27
CA ILE A 813 -12.81 9.87 -23.36
C ILE A 813 -13.37 8.47 -23.08
N TYR A 814 -13.21 7.95 -21.86
CA TYR A 814 -13.68 6.60 -21.50
C TYR A 814 -15.20 6.52 -21.50
N ARG A 815 -15.90 7.55 -21.02
CA ARG A 815 -17.36 7.62 -21.11
C ARG A 815 -17.84 7.61 -22.56
N ARG A 816 -17.28 8.45 -23.43
CA ARG A 816 -17.63 8.46 -24.86
C ARG A 816 -17.31 7.14 -25.53
N ARG A 817 -16.15 6.54 -25.22
CA ARG A 817 -15.78 5.23 -25.72
C ARG A 817 -16.79 4.14 -25.29
N ARG A 818 -17.19 4.13 -24.03
CA ARG A 818 -18.19 3.20 -23.52
C ARG A 818 -19.54 3.38 -24.21
N ASN A 819 -20.00 4.60 -24.35
CA ASN A 819 -21.23 4.92 -25.10
C ASN A 819 -21.14 4.42 -26.55
N ALA A 820 -20.00 4.62 -27.22
CA ALA A 820 -19.79 4.13 -28.57
C ALA A 820 -19.80 2.59 -28.66
N LEU A 821 -19.22 1.88 -27.70
CA LEU A 821 -19.22 0.42 -27.66
C LEU A 821 -20.62 -0.17 -27.53
N TYR A 822 -21.47 0.45 -26.69
CA TYR A 822 -22.88 0.01 -26.54
C TYR A 822 -23.82 0.58 -27.61
N GLY A 823 -23.33 1.47 -28.47
CA GLY A 823 -24.15 2.21 -29.42
C GLY A 823 -25.05 3.28 -28.79
N ASP A 824 -24.91 3.49 -27.47
CA ASP A 824 -25.62 4.52 -26.73
C ASP A 824 -25.03 5.89 -27.06
N ARG A 825 -25.88 6.92 -27.25
CA ARG A 825 -25.44 8.32 -27.44
C ARG A 825 -24.44 8.55 -28.59
N LEU A 826 -24.20 7.57 -29.46
CA LEU A 826 -23.16 7.66 -30.47
C LEU A 826 -23.31 8.91 -31.35
N ALA A 827 -24.54 9.25 -31.74
CA ALA A 827 -24.82 10.43 -32.55
C ALA A 827 -24.71 11.76 -31.79
N VAL A 828 -24.75 11.73 -30.45
CA VAL A 828 -24.59 12.91 -29.57
C VAL A 828 -23.12 13.14 -29.23
N ASP A 829 -22.34 12.06 -29.10
CA ASP A 829 -20.92 12.12 -28.73
C ASP A 829 -19.96 12.38 -29.92
N ILE A 830 -20.41 12.16 -31.19
CA ILE A 830 -19.69 12.46 -32.43
C ILE A 830 -20.12 13.79 -32.99
#